data_d856f303d78b59e21664a4b1bd136f2c
#
_entry.id   d856f303d78b59e21664a4b1bd136f2c
#
_cell.length_a   1.000
_cell.length_b   1.000
_cell.length_c   1.000
_cell.angle_alpha   90.00
_cell.angle_beta   90.00
_cell.angle_gamma   90.00
#
_symmetry.space_group_name_H-M   'P 1'
#
loop_
_entity.id
_entity.type
_entity.pdbx_description
1 polymer ?
#
loop_
_entity_poly.entity_id
_entity_poly.type
_entity_poly.pdbx_seq_one_letter_code
_entity_poly.pdbx_strand_id
1 'polypeptide(L)'
;MILVNNWGAVSCHTAPFLQIMIMKKQFLFFCFLSLCVALQAAEHRFYANEGQGDCYSPEGIECVLSSETTGKIETITISLKNLRHTPFQPVRAGLQLGIDTYMDSYPEWNEKFFPTMMMCEPHHFYGYLQSPSGKMKAVASADAIASWSLDYNLGYQDPAPHWFMGHRIKSLRLDLLAALPLPAHHPQHLYQLQPGEQRSWTIQLIDVADASDFEQMVHNVCNVPMLRLEKTSAACGQKTTIEVFGQKPRLSIEGKTLSLERKNGNLWQAEFAAAKPGIYNIEVEDGDRSAHGTINVREPWRKTIELAREGALHYKQKATSHVESWYGFHTAFLAARYFPCEEIDRQLNERFDMIMQNLYDETGRPRKYEWRIQNTSSTIGMLVDRYEAYGNKADLDRACQLADWMIAFSQKENGAYMNGKTVYSSVIYPAKSILELADAELKAGRKKDARRHELSAKRAIDQLVASQGDFNTEGEITYEDGMVSCSALQIGLFALRQKDQKLRKHYADAMMDILRGHDCLTQLRVADGRRRGGTMRYWEAQYDVHMLPNMISSPHGWSAWRAYATYYAYLLTGEERWLRETFDAAASFASLIDYETGKLRWAFVVDPQLQVRQIAKPDTTFTANMPSYGTPHPDMYSNRSFTIGEQYVDMISDWQTIVSSDNDVHEVFKFIVEAVLDKAYIVEREDGTFSCYNCRVVCDGDELKVVADEAQMKTLYASLKTKRKVQFEGEVITNTIK
;
A
#
# COMPACT_ATOMS: atom_id res chain seq x y z
N MET A 1 -64.38 -27.84 -6.21
CA MET A 1 -64.87 -29.09 -6.79
C MET A 1 -63.68 -30.04 -6.64
N ILE A 2 -63.55 -30.65 -5.50
CA ILE A 2 -63.81 -32.04 -5.11
C ILE A 2 -63.17 -33.03 -6.14
N LEU A 3 -62.15 -33.73 -5.69
CA LEU A 3 -62.19 -35.12 -5.35
C LEU A 3 -60.92 -35.64 -4.68
N VAL A 4 -61.13 -36.17 -3.52
CA VAL A 4 -60.29 -37.01 -2.66
C VAL A 4 -60.13 -38.40 -3.29
N ASN A 5 -59.00 -39.09 -3.15
CA ASN A 5 -59.01 -40.48 -2.80
C ASN A 5 -57.71 -40.95 -2.10
N ASN A 6 -57.94 -41.54 -0.93
CA ASN A 6 -57.09 -42.35 -0.08
C ASN A 6 -56.71 -43.69 -0.71
N TRP A 7 -55.56 -44.21 -0.25
CA TRP A 7 -55.17 -45.61 0.04
C TRP A 7 -53.67 -45.54 0.31
N GLY A 8 -53.00 -45.99 1.31
CA GLY A 8 -53.24 -46.99 2.29
C GLY A 8 -51.85 -47.32 2.85
N ALA A 9 -51.71 -47.36 4.16
CA ALA A 9 -50.45 -47.63 4.85
C ALA A 9 -49.99 -49.09 4.66
N VAL A 10 -48.72 -49.27 4.33
CA VAL A 10 -47.97 -50.50 4.66
C VAL A 10 -46.64 -50.11 5.28
N SER A 11 -46.45 -50.43 6.52
CA SER A 11 -45.22 -50.28 7.27
C SER A 11 -44.16 -51.27 6.75
N CYS A 12 -42.96 -50.77 6.46
CA CYS A 12 -41.78 -51.61 6.41
C CYS A 12 -40.61 -50.89 7.06
N HIS A 13 -40.30 -51.30 8.29
CA HIS A 13 -39.16 -50.87 9.08
C HIS A 13 -37.90 -51.55 8.55
N THR A 14 -37.20 -50.96 7.55
CA THR A 14 -35.80 -51.31 7.22
C THR A 14 -35.02 -50.20 6.47
N ALA A 15 -35.43 -48.96 6.48
CA ALA A 15 -34.82 -47.89 5.68
C ALA A 15 -33.79 -46.97 6.34
N PRO A 16 -33.49 -46.92 7.66
CA PRO A 16 -32.50 -45.95 8.14
C PRO A 16 -31.04 -46.39 8.02
N PHE A 17 -30.76 -47.69 7.99
CA PHE A 17 -29.36 -48.17 7.98
C PHE A 17 -28.67 -48.06 6.59
N LEU A 18 -29.40 -48.20 5.51
CA LEU A 18 -28.83 -48.09 4.16
C LEU A 18 -28.55 -46.64 3.76
N GLN A 19 -29.39 -45.70 4.19
CA GLN A 19 -29.21 -44.28 3.93
C GLN A 19 -28.03 -43.68 4.72
N ILE A 20 -27.81 -44.10 5.95
CA ILE A 20 -26.66 -43.71 6.78
C ILE A 20 -25.35 -44.28 6.20
N MET A 21 -25.36 -45.46 5.65
CA MET A 21 -24.18 -46.06 5.00
C MET A 21 -23.84 -45.39 3.66
N ILE A 22 -24.83 -44.97 2.90
CA ILE A 22 -24.62 -44.21 1.63
C ILE A 22 -24.15 -42.79 1.94
N MET A 23 -24.73 -42.12 2.89
CA MET A 23 -24.27 -40.80 3.33
C MET A 23 -22.85 -40.82 3.93
N LYS A 24 -22.50 -41.84 4.74
CA LYS A 24 -21.12 -42.02 5.23
C LYS A 24 -20.12 -42.30 4.12
N LYS A 25 -20.48 -43.10 3.11
CA LYS A 25 -19.62 -43.32 1.94
C LYS A 25 -19.49 -42.11 1.04
N GLN A 26 -20.55 -41.32 0.86
CA GLN A 26 -20.49 -40.05 0.13
C GLN A 26 -19.70 -39.02 0.91
N PHE A 27 -19.85 -38.94 2.23
CA PHE A 27 -19.08 -38.04 3.06
C PHE A 27 -17.58 -38.41 3.11
N LEU A 28 -17.24 -39.71 3.19
CA LEU A 28 -15.86 -40.16 3.08
C LEU A 28 -15.28 -39.90 1.67
N PHE A 29 -16.08 -40.08 0.62
CA PHE A 29 -15.65 -39.80 -0.75
C PHE A 29 -15.45 -38.32 -1.00
N PHE A 30 -16.33 -37.47 -0.45
CA PHE A 30 -16.14 -36.00 -0.46
C PHE A 30 -14.97 -35.55 0.40
N CYS A 31 -14.76 -36.15 1.57
CA CYS A 31 -13.58 -35.89 2.40
C CYS A 31 -12.29 -36.36 1.72
N PHE A 32 -12.33 -37.50 1.01
CA PHE A 32 -11.17 -38.01 0.25
C PHE A 32 -10.90 -37.16 -1.01
N LEU A 33 -11.94 -36.71 -1.73
CA LEU A 33 -11.78 -35.73 -2.82
C LEU A 33 -11.29 -34.38 -2.29
N SER A 34 -11.82 -33.87 -1.17
CA SER A 34 -11.36 -32.65 -0.55
C SER A 34 -9.93 -32.78 0.00
N LEU A 35 -9.54 -33.96 0.55
CA LEU A 35 -8.16 -34.22 0.95
C LEU A 35 -7.22 -34.36 -0.26
N CYS A 36 -7.68 -34.98 -1.38
CA CYS A 36 -6.88 -35.05 -2.59
C CYS A 36 -6.75 -33.69 -3.32
N VAL A 37 -7.71 -32.77 -3.14
CA VAL A 37 -7.61 -31.40 -3.66
C VAL A 37 -6.76 -30.52 -2.73
N ALA A 38 -6.70 -30.84 -1.42
CA ALA A 38 -5.90 -30.11 -0.44
C ALA A 38 -4.42 -30.54 -0.37
N LEU A 39 -4.00 -31.51 -1.16
CA LEU A 39 -2.63 -32.08 -1.19
C LEU A 39 -1.92 -31.95 -2.54
N GLN A 40 -2.43 -31.19 -3.48
CA GLN A 40 -1.58 -30.71 -4.58
C GLN A 40 -0.82 -29.49 -4.06
N ALA A 41 0.37 -29.71 -3.51
CA ALA A 41 1.38 -28.64 -3.45
C ALA A 41 1.43 -28.02 -4.85
N ALA A 42 1.28 -26.71 -4.95
CA ALA A 42 1.33 -26.03 -6.24
C ALA A 42 2.70 -26.33 -6.85
N GLU A 43 2.72 -27.07 -7.98
CA GLU A 43 3.96 -27.45 -8.65
C GLU A 43 4.46 -26.27 -9.49
N HIS A 44 5.77 -26.09 -9.55
CA HIS A 44 6.40 -25.20 -10.52
C HIS A 44 6.06 -25.64 -11.92
N ARG A 45 5.69 -24.68 -12.78
CA ARG A 45 5.19 -24.99 -14.11
C ARG A 45 5.71 -24.03 -15.16
N PHE A 46 6.14 -24.57 -16.29
CA PHE A 46 6.40 -23.76 -17.48
C PHE A 46 5.09 -23.24 -18.07
N TYR A 47 5.11 -22.01 -18.56
CA TYR A 47 4.02 -21.42 -19.35
C TYR A 47 4.56 -20.59 -20.49
N ALA A 48 3.79 -20.43 -21.55
CA ALA A 48 4.04 -19.55 -22.66
C ALA A 48 2.75 -18.93 -23.17
N ASN A 49 2.78 -17.67 -23.55
CA ASN A 49 1.68 -16.96 -24.18
C ASN A 49 2.17 -16.36 -25.50
N GLU A 50 1.62 -16.83 -26.60
CA GLU A 50 1.95 -16.34 -27.94
C GLU A 50 0.86 -15.42 -28.52
N GLY A 51 0.02 -14.80 -27.62
CA GLY A 51 -1.05 -13.88 -27.99
C GLY A 51 -2.45 -14.51 -28.00
N GLN A 52 -2.57 -15.81 -27.73
CA GLN A 52 -3.85 -16.53 -27.71
C GLN A 52 -4.21 -17.11 -26.33
N GLY A 53 -3.56 -16.61 -25.28
CA GLY A 53 -3.67 -17.14 -23.93
C GLY A 53 -2.50 -18.06 -23.56
N ASP A 54 -2.55 -18.57 -22.33
CA ASP A 54 -1.46 -19.38 -21.79
C ASP A 54 -1.49 -20.80 -22.31
N CYS A 55 -0.33 -21.29 -22.73
CA CYS A 55 -0.06 -22.68 -23.13
C CYS A 55 1.06 -23.24 -22.27
N TYR A 56 0.90 -24.45 -21.78
CA TYR A 56 1.88 -25.09 -20.89
C TYR A 56 2.78 -26.12 -21.60
N SER A 57 2.54 -26.33 -22.89
CA SER A 57 3.34 -27.21 -23.74
C SER A 57 3.27 -26.71 -25.19
N PRO A 58 3.87 -25.53 -25.46
CA PRO A 58 3.85 -24.95 -26.81
C PRO A 58 4.59 -25.85 -27.81
N GLU A 59 3.99 -26.05 -28.96
CA GLU A 59 4.56 -26.89 -30.00
C GLU A 59 5.97 -26.44 -30.43
N GLY A 60 6.90 -27.35 -30.50
CA GLY A 60 8.28 -27.09 -30.91
C GLY A 60 9.14 -26.36 -29.87
N ILE A 61 8.70 -26.27 -28.65
CA ILE A 61 9.51 -25.79 -27.53
C ILE A 61 9.71 -26.91 -26.52
N GLU A 62 10.95 -27.32 -26.37
CA GLU A 62 11.33 -28.31 -25.35
C GLU A 62 11.61 -27.58 -24.04
N CYS A 63 10.99 -28.03 -22.96
CA CYS A 63 11.19 -27.50 -21.61
C CYS A 63 11.63 -28.63 -20.68
N VAL A 64 12.75 -28.42 -20.01
CA VAL A 64 13.21 -29.31 -18.91
C VAL A 64 13.16 -28.48 -17.63
N LEU A 65 12.38 -28.93 -16.65
CA LEU A 65 12.19 -28.30 -15.35
C LEU A 65 12.51 -29.31 -14.25
N SER A 66 13.33 -28.90 -13.29
CA SER A 66 13.64 -29.68 -12.10
C SER A 66 13.78 -28.77 -10.89
N SER A 67 13.51 -29.29 -9.71
CA SER A 67 13.80 -28.60 -8.45
C SER A 67 14.46 -29.55 -7.45
N GLU A 68 15.34 -28.97 -6.61
CA GLU A 68 16.02 -29.67 -5.54
C GLU A 68 16.08 -28.76 -4.30
N THR A 69 15.73 -29.32 -3.14
CA THR A 69 15.75 -28.58 -1.87
C THR A 69 16.94 -29.00 -1.01
N THR A 70 17.75 -28.03 -0.64
CA THR A 70 18.87 -28.20 0.27
C THR A 70 18.75 -27.23 1.45
N GLY A 71 18.37 -27.75 2.61
CA GLY A 71 18.14 -26.94 3.81
C GLY A 71 16.97 -25.97 3.64
N LYS A 72 17.25 -24.67 3.63
CA LYS A 72 16.26 -23.59 3.47
C LYS A 72 16.17 -23.05 2.04
N ILE A 73 16.88 -23.69 1.10
CA ILE A 73 16.98 -23.21 -0.27
C ILE A 73 16.41 -24.29 -1.20
N GLU A 74 15.42 -23.92 -1.98
CA GLU A 74 14.97 -24.70 -3.12
C GLU A 74 15.57 -24.08 -4.38
N THR A 75 16.30 -24.91 -5.14
CA THR A 75 16.93 -24.56 -6.40
C THR A 75 16.10 -25.10 -7.54
N ILE A 76 15.55 -24.23 -8.36
CA ILE A 76 14.74 -24.59 -9.53
C ILE A 76 15.60 -24.32 -10.77
N THR A 77 15.77 -25.35 -11.60
CA THR A 77 16.44 -25.23 -12.90
C THR A 77 15.43 -25.40 -14.01
N ILE A 78 15.38 -24.45 -14.92
CA ILE A 78 14.55 -24.51 -16.13
C ILE A 78 15.39 -24.27 -17.36
N SER A 79 15.27 -25.16 -18.36
CA SER A 79 15.95 -25.06 -19.65
C SER A 79 14.90 -25.07 -20.76
N LEU A 80 14.97 -24.10 -21.64
CA LEU A 80 14.12 -23.97 -22.83
C LEU A 80 14.95 -24.14 -24.09
N LYS A 81 14.48 -24.94 -25.04
CA LYS A 81 15.10 -25.12 -26.36
C LYS A 81 14.07 -24.90 -27.46
N ASN A 82 14.39 -24.07 -28.41
CA ASN A 82 13.54 -23.84 -29.59
C ASN A 82 13.86 -24.87 -30.67
N LEU A 83 12.95 -25.82 -30.89
CA LEU A 83 13.04 -26.83 -31.95
C LEU A 83 12.36 -26.40 -33.25
N ARG A 84 11.76 -25.21 -33.30
CA ARG A 84 11.11 -24.66 -34.49
C ARG A 84 12.16 -24.19 -35.49
N HIS A 85 11.74 -24.11 -36.75
CA HIS A 85 12.56 -23.47 -37.82
C HIS A 85 12.46 -21.94 -37.80
N THR A 86 11.63 -21.35 -36.93
CA THR A 86 11.43 -19.91 -36.77
C THR A 86 11.78 -19.47 -35.34
N PRO A 87 12.13 -18.21 -35.10
CA PRO A 87 12.30 -17.71 -33.75
C PRO A 87 11.04 -17.92 -32.90
N PHE A 88 11.21 -18.32 -31.66
CA PHE A 88 10.15 -18.31 -30.65
C PHE A 88 10.10 -16.95 -29.99
N GLN A 89 9.04 -16.18 -30.26
CA GLN A 89 8.84 -14.80 -29.80
C GLN A 89 7.50 -14.71 -29.03
N PRO A 90 7.44 -15.20 -27.81
CA PRO A 90 6.21 -15.14 -27.02
C PRO A 90 5.94 -13.69 -26.55
N VAL A 91 4.67 -13.38 -26.29
CA VAL A 91 4.32 -12.18 -25.52
C VAL A 91 4.99 -12.28 -24.15
N ARG A 92 4.94 -13.45 -23.53
CA ARG A 92 5.72 -13.85 -22.35
C ARG A 92 5.79 -15.38 -22.26
N ALA A 93 6.91 -15.87 -21.75
CA ALA A 93 7.07 -17.28 -21.43
C ALA A 93 8.05 -17.44 -20.26
N GLY A 94 7.78 -18.37 -19.37
CA GLY A 94 8.62 -18.53 -18.21
C GLY A 94 8.11 -19.53 -17.18
N LEU A 95 8.41 -19.26 -15.94
CA LEU A 95 8.13 -20.12 -14.79
C LEU A 95 7.00 -19.54 -13.93
N GLN A 96 5.90 -20.28 -13.86
CA GLN A 96 4.89 -20.07 -12.83
C GLN A 96 5.38 -20.73 -11.55
N LEU A 97 5.55 -19.96 -10.49
CA LEU A 97 6.01 -20.49 -9.21
C LEU A 97 4.89 -21.28 -8.50
N GLY A 98 5.25 -22.45 -8.01
CA GLY A 98 4.40 -23.32 -7.20
C GLY A 98 4.32 -22.84 -5.75
N ILE A 99 3.94 -21.58 -5.55
CA ILE A 99 3.73 -20.97 -4.23
C ILE A 99 2.27 -20.56 -4.16
N ASP A 100 1.61 -20.90 -3.05
CA ASP A 100 0.21 -20.54 -2.85
C ASP A 100 0.10 -19.05 -2.48
N THR A 101 -0.46 -18.27 -3.41
CA THR A 101 -0.64 -16.84 -3.31
C THR A 101 -2.12 -16.42 -3.25
N TYR A 102 -3.06 -17.39 -3.24
CA TYR A 102 -4.49 -17.11 -3.37
C TYR A 102 -5.13 -16.81 -2.03
N MET A 103 -5.26 -15.53 -1.71
CA MET A 103 -5.78 -15.03 -0.43
C MET A 103 -7.29 -14.80 -0.49
N ASP A 104 -8.11 -15.84 -0.47
CA ASP A 104 -9.56 -15.77 -0.64
C ASP A 104 -10.38 -16.02 0.62
N SER A 105 -9.80 -16.56 1.66
CA SER A 105 -10.52 -16.86 2.90
C SER A 105 -9.67 -16.72 4.15
N TYR A 106 -10.30 -16.19 5.20
CA TYR A 106 -9.75 -16.14 6.54
C TYR A 106 -10.14 -17.41 7.33
N PRO A 107 -9.23 -17.99 8.12
CA PRO A 107 -7.85 -17.57 8.40
C PRO A 107 -6.80 -18.19 7.47
N GLU A 108 -7.20 -18.92 6.45
CA GLU A 108 -6.32 -19.69 5.56
C GLU A 108 -5.30 -18.79 4.84
N TRP A 109 -5.66 -17.54 4.53
CA TRP A 109 -4.73 -16.60 3.89
C TRP A 109 -3.48 -16.28 4.73
N ASN A 110 -3.51 -16.53 6.06
CA ASN A 110 -2.33 -16.31 6.91
C ASN A 110 -1.12 -17.15 6.49
N GLU A 111 -1.36 -18.28 5.81
CA GLU A 111 -0.32 -19.18 5.29
C GLU A 111 0.00 -18.94 3.81
N LYS A 112 -0.72 -18.06 3.14
CA LYS A 112 -0.51 -17.70 1.73
C LYS A 112 0.56 -16.63 1.60
N PHE A 113 1.23 -16.62 0.46
CA PHE A 113 2.30 -15.66 0.20
C PHE A 113 1.87 -14.58 -0.79
N PHE A 114 2.08 -13.34 -0.42
CA PHE A 114 1.86 -12.21 -1.29
C PHE A 114 3.19 -11.84 -1.99
N PRO A 115 3.22 -11.61 -3.31
CA PRO A 115 4.44 -11.16 -3.99
C PRO A 115 4.70 -9.67 -3.69
N THR A 116 5.40 -9.43 -2.58
CA THR A 116 5.52 -8.11 -1.97
C THR A 116 6.48 -7.19 -2.73
N MET A 117 7.59 -7.71 -3.23
CA MET A 117 8.59 -6.92 -3.94
C MET A 117 9.32 -7.76 -4.97
N MET A 118 9.43 -7.25 -6.21
CA MET A 118 10.16 -7.86 -7.30
C MET A 118 11.01 -6.80 -7.99
N MET A 119 12.25 -7.18 -8.34
CA MET A 119 13.22 -6.31 -9.02
C MET A 119 13.90 -7.09 -10.15
N CYS A 120 13.72 -6.63 -11.38
CA CYS A 120 14.50 -7.09 -12.53
C CYS A 120 15.69 -6.16 -12.72
N GLU A 121 16.87 -6.77 -12.77
CA GLU A 121 18.12 -6.08 -13.10
C GLU A 121 18.63 -6.56 -14.45
N PRO A 122 19.51 -5.82 -15.12
CA PRO A 122 20.01 -6.20 -16.46
C PRO A 122 20.63 -7.60 -16.51
N HIS A 123 21.16 -8.08 -15.38
CA HIS A 123 21.96 -9.31 -15.32
C HIS A 123 21.50 -10.31 -14.25
N HIS A 124 20.49 -9.96 -13.44
CA HIS A 124 19.99 -10.83 -12.40
C HIS A 124 18.55 -10.44 -11.99
N PHE A 125 17.95 -11.20 -11.11
CA PHE A 125 16.62 -10.94 -10.56
C PHE A 125 16.60 -11.22 -9.07
N TYR A 126 15.83 -10.44 -8.32
CA TYR A 126 15.53 -10.72 -6.93
C TYR A 126 14.18 -10.14 -6.49
N GLY A 127 13.63 -10.73 -5.45
CA GLY A 127 12.40 -10.26 -4.83
C GLY A 127 12.05 -11.07 -3.61
N TYR A 128 10.92 -10.79 -3.01
CA TYR A 128 10.40 -11.60 -1.91
C TYR A 128 8.89 -11.65 -1.89
N LEU A 129 8.39 -12.77 -1.37
CA LEU A 129 6.99 -12.98 -1.02
C LEU A 129 6.89 -13.05 0.50
N GLN A 130 5.84 -12.46 1.04
CA GLN A 130 5.58 -12.46 2.47
C GLN A 130 4.14 -12.86 2.77
N SER A 131 3.93 -13.59 3.88
CA SER A 131 2.59 -13.97 4.34
C SER A 131 2.11 -13.07 5.48
N PRO A 132 0.80 -12.95 5.71
CA PRO A 132 0.27 -12.25 6.88
C PRO A 132 0.77 -12.83 8.21
N SER A 133 1.15 -14.12 8.27
CA SER A 133 1.79 -14.73 9.45
C SER A 133 3.24 -14.31 9.66
N GLY A 134 3.81 -13.47 8.76
CA GLY A 134 5.19 -12.99 8.84
C GLY A 134 6.24 -13.92 8.23
N LYS A 135 5.84 -15.06 7.62
CA LYS A 135 6.77 -15.90 6.86
C LYS A 135 7.24 -15.16 5.61
N MET A 136 8.51 -15.28 5.26
CA MET A 136 9.11 -14.62 4.11
C MET A 136 9.90 -15.61 3.27
N LYS A 137 9.73 -15.55 1.95
CA LYS A 137 10.53 -16.30 0.97
C LYS A 137 11.19 -15.31 0.01
N ALA A 138 12.51 -15.34 -0.07
CA ALA A 138 13.20 -14.66 -1.13
C ALA A 138 13.11 -15.48 -2.42
N VAL A 139 12.98 -14.78 -3.55
CA VAL A 139 13.06 -15.33 -4.91
C VAL A 139 14.20 -14.62 -5.59
N ALA A 140 15.22 -15.34 -6.01
CA ALA A 140 16.39 -14.74 -6.64
C ALA A 140 16.97 -15.60 -7.74
N SER A 141 17.66 -14.98 -8.68
CA SER A 141 18.39 -15.65 -9.75
C SER A 141 19.66 -14.89 -10.06
N ALA A 142 20.75 -15.61 -10.20
CA ALA A 142 22.00 -15.07 -10.76
C ALA A 142 21.89 -14.85 -12.28
N ASP A 143 20.89 -15.43 -12.92
CA ASP A 143 20.58 -15.27 -14.34
C ASP A 143 19.55 -14.16 -14.53
N ALA A 144 19.70 -13.36 -15.57
CA ALA A 144 18.71 -12.37 -15.95
C ALA A 144 17.39 -13.03 -16.39
N ILE A 145 16.25 -12.51 -15.95
CA ILE A 145 14.94 -12.81 -16.52
C ILE A 145 14.39 -11.57 -17.19
N ALA A 146 13.55 -11.75 -18.22
CA ALA A 146 13.07 -10.58 -18.99
C ALA A 146 12.19 -9.66 -18.13
N SER A 147 11.30 -10.23 -17.32
CA SER A 147 10.37 -9.49 -16.49
C SER A 147 9.70 -10.41 -15.44
N TRP A 148 8.72 -9.89 -14.75
CA TRP A 148 7.82 -10.66 -13.90
C TRP A 148 6.37 -10.22 -14.14
N SER A 149 5.44 -11.10 -13.84
CA SER A 149 4.01 -10.80 -13.93
C SER A 149 3.21 -11.58 -12.90
N LEU A 150 1.96 -11.17 -12.71
CA LEU A 150 1.02 -11.86 -11.85
C LEU A 150 -0.07 -12.50 -12.69
N ASP A 151 -0.41 -13.74 -12.36
CA ASP A 151 -1.61 -14.40 -12.86
C ASP A 151 -2.74 -14.14 -11.87
N TYR A 152 -3.82 -13.54 -12.36
CA TYR A 152 -4.98 -13.21 -11.54
C TYR A 152 -6.12 -14.18 -11.77
N ASN A 153 -6.75 -14.60 -10.69
CA ASN A 153 -8.06 -15.25 -10.80
C ASN A 153 -9.14 -14.16 -10.78
N LEU A 154 -9.60 -13.81 -11.95
CA LEU A 154 -10.64 -12.79 -12.09
C LEU A 154 -12.02 -13.26 -11.64
N GLY A 155 -12.22 -14.56 -11.38
CA GLY A 155 -13.44 -15.11 -10.77
C GLY A 155 -14.72 -14.97 -11.56
N TYR A 156 -14.72 -14.20 -12.65
CA TYR A 156 -15.87 -13.94 -13.50
C TYR A 156 -15.70 -14.52 -14.89
N GLN A 157 -16.71 -15.17 -15.35
CA GLN A 157 -16.83 -15.63 -16.74
C GLN A 157 -17.54 -14.60 -17.64
N ASP A 158 -17.94 -13.47 -17.07
CA ASP A 158 -18.74 -12.46 -17.73
C ASP A 158 -17.87 -11.26 -18.14
N PRO A 159 -18.13 -10.60 -19.30
CA PRO A 159 -17.44 -9.40 -19.72
C PRO A 159 -17.65 -8.17 -18.81
N ALA A 160 -18.34 -8.31 -17.69
CA ALA A 160 -18.44 -7.23 -16.70
C ALA A 160 -17.11 -6.86 -16.09
N PRO A 161 -16.97 -5.66 -15.61
CA PRO A 161 -15.73 -5.04 -15.21
C PRO A 161 -15.10 -5.73 -14.00
N HIS A 162 -13.90 -6.15 -14.22
CA HIS A 162 -13.24 -7.07 -13.31
C HIS A 162 -12.16 -6.40 -12.46
N TRP A 163 -12.07 -5.09 -12.51
CA TRP A 163 -11.09 -4.35 -11.74
C TRP A 163 -11.30 -4.46 -10.22
N PHE A 164 -12.52 -4.73 -9.75
CA PHE A 164 -12.75 -5.11 -8.36
C PHE A 164 -12.20 -6.47 -7.95
N MET A 165 -11.77 -7.27 -8.90
CA MET A 165 -11.43 -8.66 -8.67
C MET A 165 -9.92 -8.92 -8.74
N GLY A 166 -9.14 -7.87 -8.95
CA GLY A 166 -7.70 -7.94 -9.19
C GLY A 166 -6.86 -8.41 -8.02
N HIS A 167 -7.44 -8.50 -6.85
CA HIS A 167 -6.72 -8.86 -5.62
C HIS A 167 -6.43 -10.35 -5.45
N ARG A 168 -7.04 -11.20 -6.26
CA ARG A 168 -6.88 -12.63 -6.15
C ARG A 168 -5.74 -13.09 -7.04
N ILE A 169 -4.53 -12.95 -6.54
CA ILE A 169 -3.34 -13.43 -7.22
C ILE A 169 -3.34 -14.93 -7.18
N LYS A 170 -3.33 -15.56 -8.35
CA LYS A 170 -3.27 -17.00 -8.50
C LYS A 170 -1.85 -17.53 -8.46
N SER A 171 -0.91 -16.79 -9.03
CA SER A 171 0.50 -17.14 -8.98
C SER A 171 1.41 -15.95 -9.34
N LEU A 172 2.63 -15.98 -8.83
CA LEU A 172 3.74 -15.19 -9.33
C LEU A 172 4.36 -15.91 -10.53
N ARG A 173 4.65 -15.16 -11.58
CA ARG A 173 5.31 -15.61 -12.80
C ARG A 173 6.64 -14.91 -12.98
N LEU A 174 7.67 -15.67 -13.28
CA LEU A 174 8.96 -15.17 -13.73
C LEU A 174 8.98 -15.29 -15.24
N ASP A 175 8.88 -14.17 -15.93
CA ASP A 175 8.88 -14.07 -17.39
C ASP A 175 10.32 -14.17 -17.89
N LEU A 176 10.79 -15.38 -18.20
CA LEU A 176 12.14 -15.66 -18.68
C LEU A 176 12.37 -15.02 -20.05
N LEU A 177 11.31 -14.98 -20.84
CA LEU A 177 11.21 -14.28 -22.11
C LEU A 177 9.99 -13.38 -22.09
N ALA A 178 10.12 -12.15 -22.57
CA ALA A 178 8.99 -11.24 -22.72
C ALA A 178 9.17 -10.30 -23.92
N ALA A 179 8.05 -10.02 -24.60
CA ALA A 179 8.05 -9.08 -25.72
C ALA A 179 8.38 -7.65 -25.24
N LEU A 180 9.09 -6.93 -26.10
CA LEU A 180 9.37 -5.50 -25.91
C LEU A 180 8.13 -4.67 -26.28
N PRO A 181 7.98 -3.48 -25.68
CA PRO A 181 8.95 -2.78 -24.83
C PRO A 181 8.82 -3.18 -23.34
N LEU A 182 9.91 -3.08 -22.61
CA LEU A 182 10.03 -3.31 -21.15
C LEU A 182 10.69 -2.08 -20.50
N PRO A 183 10.57 -1.90 -19.17
CA PRO A 183 11.31 -0.86 -18.45
C PRO A 183 12.80 -0.89 -18.77
N ALA A 184 13.44 0.28 -18.79
CA ALA A 184 14.79 0.42 -19.32
C ALA A 184 15.87 -0.42 -18.61
N HIS A 185 15.69 -0.66 -17.31
CA HIS A 185 16.61 -1.48 -16.51
C HIS A 185 16.37 -2.99 -16.64
N HIS A 186 15.29 -3.41 -17.31
CA HIS A 186 15.05 -4.82 -17.60
C HIS A 186 15.95 -5.29 -18.76
N PRO A 187 16.27 -6.62 -18.82
CA PRO A 187 17.02 -7.17 -19.94
C PRO A 187 16.29 -6.97 -21.26
N GLN A 188 16.90 -6.24 -22.20
CA GLN A 188 16.29 -5.90 -23.50
C GLN A 188 16.53 -6.96 -24.58
N HIS A 189 17.28 -8.03 -24.28
CA HIS A 189 17.65 -9.08 -25.22
C HIS A 189 16.90 -10.41 -25.02
N LEU A 190 16.08 -10.49 -23.94
CA LEU A 190 15.34 -11.69 -23.59
C LEU A 190 13.91 -11.68 -24.16
N TYR A 191 13.77 -11.35 -25.44
CA TYR A 191 12.45 -11.32 -26.10
C TYR A 191 12.20 -12.52 -27.03
N GLN A 192 13.24 -13.35 -27.28
CA GLN A 192 13.11 -14.49 -28.20
C GLN A 192 14.17 -15.58 -27.97
N LEU A 193 13.92 -16.79 -28.51
CA LEU A 193 14.92 -17.82 -28.75
C LEU A 193 15.03 -18.08 -30.24
N GLN A 194 16.26 -18.09 -30.78
CA GLN A 194 16.48 -18.44 -32.18
C GLN A 194 16.25 -19.93 -32.45
N PRO A 195 16.04 -20.35 -33.74
CA PRO A 195 15.97 -21.76 -34.08
C PRO A 195 17.19 -22.54 -33.57
N GLY A 196 16.93 -23.61 -32.80
CA GLY A 196 17.98 -24.44 -32.18
C GLY A 196 18.62 -23.86 -30.92
N GLU A 197 18.32 -22.62 -30.57
CA GLU A 197 18.86 -22.00 -29.35
C GLU A 197 18.30 -22.68 -28.10
N GLN A 198 19.19 -22.87 -27.11
CA GLN A 198 18.85 -23.35 -25.78
C GLN A 198 19.35 -22.36 -24.75
N ARG A 199 18.50 -22.02 -23.75
CA ARG A 199 18.85 -21.26 -22.56
C ARG A 199 18.39 -21.95 -21.31
N SER A 200 19.16 -21.76 -20.24
CA SER A 200 18.83 -22.29 -18.91
C SER A 200 18.89 -21.17 -17.88
N TRP A 201 18.04 -21.27 -16.87
CA TRP A 201 17.99 -20.37 -15.72
C TRP A 201 17.95 -21.15 -14.44
N THR A 202 18.60 -20.61 -13.41
CA THR A 202 18.56 -21.15 -12.05
C THR A 202 17.91 -20.15 -11.12
N ILE A 203 16.78 -20.54 -10.53
CA ILE A 203 16.00 -19.73 -9.60
C ILE A 203 16.18 -20.30 -8.20
N GLN A 204 16.42 -19.45 -7.22
CA GLN A 204 16.54 -19.79 -5.82
C GLN A 204 15.30 -19.31 -5.06
N LEU A 205 14.63 -20.22 -4.37
CA LEU A 205 13.62 -19.87 -3.36
C LEU A 205 14.24 -20.10 -1.98
N ILE A 206 14.30 -19.06 -1.15
CA ILE A 206 15.03 -19.07 0.10
C ILE A 206 14.08 -18.72 1.25
N ASP A 207 13.95 -19.60 2.23
CA ASP A 207 13.22 -19.29 3.46
C ASP A 207 14.01 -18.29 4.31
N VAL A 208 13.50 -17.08 4.45
CA VAL A 208 14.14 -15.98 5.19
C VAL A 208 13.64 -15.99 6.62
N ALA A 209 14.54 -16.20 7.56
CA ALA A 209 14.20 -16.26 8.99
C ALA A 209 14.06 -14.86 9.61
N ASP A 210 14.90 -13.93 9.20
CA ASP A 210 14.88 -12.52 9.60
C ASP A 210 14.93 -11.65 8.34
N ALA A 211 13.92 -10.83 8.17
CA ALA A 211 13.84 -9.93 7.03
C ALA A 211 15.04 -8.97 6.94
N SER A 212 15.72 -8.68 8.05
CA SER A 212 16.91 -7.82 8.05
C SER A 212 18.11 -8.43 7.30
N ASP A 213 18.12 -9.75 7.12
CA ASP A 213 19.17 -10.47 6.43
C ASP A 213 18.96 -10.63 4.92
N PHE A 214 17.82 -10.14 4.40
CA PHE A 214 17.37 -10.37 3.03
C PHE A 214 18.44 -10.04 1.98
N GLU A 215 18.97 -8.82 1.99
CA GLU A 215 19.93 -8.35 0.98
C GLU A 215 21.25 -9.14 1.06
N GLN A 216 21.73 -9.37 2.28
CA GLN A 216 22.95 -10.16 2.50
C GLN A 216 22.77 -11.62 2.09
N MET A 217 21.59 -12.20 2.34
CA MET A 217 21.28 -13.58 2.00
C MET A 217 21.23 -13.77 0.49
N VAL A 218 20.53 -12.88 -0.23
CA VAL A 218 20.48 -12.91 -1.71
C VAL A 218 21.90 -12.76 -2.29
N HIS A 219 22.69 -11.81 -1.77
CA HIS A 219 24.07 -11.64 -2.19
C HIS A 219 24.88 -12.94 -1.98
N ASN A 220 24.78 -13.56 -0.81
CA ASN A 220 25.57 -14.75 -0.49
C ASN A 220 25.19 -15.98 -1.33
N VAL A 221 23.88 -16.15 -1.63
CA VAL A 221 23.39 -17.30 -2.39
C VAL A 221 23.61 -17.15 -3.90
N CYS A 222 23.32 -15.97 -4.44
CA CYS A 222 23.38 -15.71 -5.89
C CYS A 222 24.68 -15.03 -6.35
N ASN A 223 25.50 -14.53 -5.43
CA ASN A 223 26.69 -13.73 -5.73
C ASN A 223 26.39 -12.54 -6.67
N VAL A 224 25.33 -11.79 -6.34
CA VAL A 224 24.89 -10.60 -7.08
C VAL A 224 25.04 -9.36 -6.20
N PRO A 225 25.30 -8.17 -6.77
CA PRO A 225 25.32 -6.95 -6.00
C PRO A 225 23.92 -6.66 -5.42
N MET A 226 23.88 -6.19 -4.16
CA MET A 226 22.64 -5.80 -3.51
C MET A 226 22.79 -4.42 -2.88
N LEU A 227 21.72 -3.64 -2.92
CA LEU A 227 21.62 -2.30 -2.37
C LEU A 227 20.75 -2.30 -1.12
N ARG A 228 21.19 -1.58 -0.08
CA ARG A 228 20.37 -1.25 1.08
C ARG A 228 20.55 0.23 1.42
N LEU A 229 19.47 0.94 1.59
CA LEU A 229 19.48 2.35 1.97
C LEU A 229 19.09 2.49 3.44
N GLU A 230 19.85 3.25 4.21
CA GLU A 230 19.45 3.60 5.58
C GLU A 230 18.14 4.39 5.56
N LYS A 231 18.10 5.44 4.72
CA LYS A 231 16.90 6.24 4.43
C LYS A 231 16.74 6.36 2.93
N THR A 232 15.55 6.18 2.44
CA THR A 232 15.25 6.34 1.00
C THR A 232 14.99 7.79 0.60
N SER A 233 14.92 8.70 1.59
CA SER A 233 14.81 10.14 1.34
C SER A 233 15.67 10.94 2.33
N ALA A 234 16.15 12.07 1.84
CA ALA A 234 16.82 13.09 2.63
C ALA A 234 16.28 14.48 2.22
N ALA A 235 16.29 15.46 3.12
CA ALA A 235 16.09 16.84 2.72
C ALA A 235 17.35 17.37 1.97
N CYS A 236 17.17 18.42 1.17
CA CYS A 236 18.28 19.06 0.49
C CYS A 236 19.46 19.35 1.45
N GLY A 237 20.65 18.86 1.10
CA GLY A 237 21.87 19.01 1.90
C GLY A 237 22.02 18.05 3.07
N GLN A 238 21.03 17.23 3.41
CA GLN A 238 21.14 16.19 4.42
C GLN A 238 21.83 14.95 3.83
N LYS A 239 22.59 14.25 4.67
CA LYS A 239 23.28 13.02 4.31
C LYS A 239 22.38 11.79 4.55
N THR A 240 22.53 10.81 3.68
CA THR A 240 22.00 9.45 3.88
C THR A 240 23.08 8.43 3.58
N THR A 241 22.99 7.26 4.22
CA THR A 241 23.95 6.17 4.06
C THR A 241 23.43 5.18 3.03
N ILE A 242 24.31 4.81 2.10
CA ILE A 242 24.12 3.77 1.11
C ILE A 242 24.99 2.59 1.46
N GLU A 243 24.40 1.42 1.61
CA GLU A 243 25.09 0.16 1.86
C GLU A 243 25.04 -0.70 0.60
N VAL A 244 26.17 -1.31 0.28
CA VAL A 244 26.33 -2.16 -0.89
C VAL A 244 26.92 -3.49 -0.45
N PHE A 245 26.26 -4.59 -0.81
CA PHE A 245 26.81 -5.94 -0.71
C PHE A 245 27.42 -6.31 -2.06
N GLY A 246 28.72 -6.58 -2.07
CA GLY A 246 29.45 -6.90 -3.30
C GLY A 246 30.90 -7.27 -3.03
N GLN A 247 31.56 -7.90 -4.01
CA GLN A 247 32.96 -8.33 -3.88
C GLN A 247 33.91 -7.12 -4.05
N LYS A 248 33.72 -6.35 -5.12
CA LYS A 248 34.48 -5.13 -5.45
C LYS A 248 33.57 -4.10 -6.11
N PRO A 249 32.52 -3.66 -5.41
CA PRO A 249 31.52 -2.81 -6.02
C PRO A 249 32.04 -1.42 -6.35
N ARG A 250 31.51 -0.83 -7.41
CA ARG A 250 31.60 0.58 -7.76
C ARG A 250 30.23 1.20 -7.65
N LEU A 251 30.15 2.30 -6.96
CA LEU A 251 28.89 3.04 -6.75
C LEU A 251 28.92 4.34 -7.56
N SER A 252 27.89 4.59 -8.33
CA SER A 252 27.62 5.89 -8.96
C SER A 252 26.23 6.40 -8.64
N ILE A 253 26.09 7.73 -8.62
CA ILE A 253 24.79 8.43 -8.52
C ILE A 253 24.76 9.48 -9.62
N GLU A 254 23.74 9.42 -10.47
CA GLU A 254 23.65 10.26 -11.69
C GLU A 254 24.96 10.25 -12.49
N GLY A 255 25.56 9.06 -12.65
CA GLY A 255 26.80 8.86 -13.37
C GLY A 255 28.07 9.38 -12.66
N LYS A 256 27.98 9.91 -11.44
CA LYS A 256 29.12 10.36 -10.64
C LYS A 256 29.52 9.28 -9.64
N THR A 257 30.77 8.82 -9.73
CA THR A 257 31.30 7.80 -8.80
C THR A 257 31.43 8.34 -7.39
N LEU A 258 30.95 7.56 -6.42
CA LEU A 258 31.17 7.79 -4.99
C LEU A 258 32.19 6.82 -4.42
N SER A 259 32.98 7.31 -3.46
CA SER A 259 33.92 6.45 -2.72
C SER A 259 33.18 5.53 -1.76
N LEU A 260 33.44 4.23 -1.85
CA LEU A 260 32.95 3.21 -0.95
C LEU A 260 33.99 2.87 0.10
N GLU A 261 33.58 2.84 1.36
CA GLU A 261 34.37 2.34 2.48
C GLU A 261 33.95 0.91 2.82
N ARG A 262 34.91 -0.02 2.87
CA ARG A 262 34.64 -1.40 3.26
C ARG A 262 34.44 -1.49 4.76
N LYS A 263 33.32 -1.99 5.23
CA LYS A 263 33.00 -2.12 6.66
C LYS A 263 33.36 -3.50 7.19
N ASN A 264 32.78 -4.54 6.65
CA ASN A 264 33.12 -5.92 6.99
C ASN A 264 32.77 -6.86 5.83
N GLY A 265 33.52 -7.96 5.66
CA GLY A 265 33.22 -8.95 4.62
C GLY A 265 32.99 -8.31 3.25
N ASN A 266 31.77 -8.49 2.72
CA ASN A 266 31.32 -7.95 1.45
C ASN A 266 30.43 -6.71 1.61
N LEU A 267 30.34 -6.12 2.79
CA LEU A 267 29.57 -4.91 3.06
C LEU A 267 30.43 -3.66 2.89
N TRP A 268 29.94 -2.74 2.07
CA TRP A 268 30.54 -1.45 1.77
C TRP A 268 29.55 -0.32 2.06
N GLN A 269 30.02 0.86 2.39
CA GLN A 269 29.19 2.02 2.67
C GLN A 269 29.70 3.28 1.98
N ALA A 270 28.77 4.15 1.60
CA ALA A 270 29.02 5.51 1.16
C ALA A 270 28.00 6.47 1.76
N GLU A 271 28.38 7.74 1.90
CA GLU A 271 27.44 8.82 2.24
C GLU A 271 27.07 9.60 0.98
N PHE A 272 25.79 9.97 0.86
CA PHE A 272 25.28 10.80 -0.21
C PHE A 272 24.51 12.00 0.34
N ALA A 273 24.67 13.14 -0.30
CA ALA A 273 23.85 14.35 -0.08
C ALA A 273 23.73 15.13 -1.40
N ALA A 274 22.54 15.71 -1.64
CA ALA A 274 22.32 16.59 -2.78
C ALA A 274 21.69 17.92 -2.35
N ALA A 275 22.04 18.99 -3.09
CA ALA A 275 21.57 20.33 -2.78
C ALA A 275 20.23 20.68 -3.45
N LYS A 276 19.78 19.87 -4.42
CA LYS A 276 18.55 20.10 -5.19
C LYS A 276 17.57 18.95 -4.97
N PRO A 277 16.26 19.22 -4.89
CA PRO A 277 15.26 18.16 -4.83
C PRO A 277 15.20 17.39 -6.15
N GLY A 278 14.79 16.15 -6.08
CA GLY A 278 14.61 15.25 -7.22
C GLY A 278 14.83 13.80 -6.87
N ILE A 279 14.58 12.93 -7.84
CA ILE A 279 14.88 11.51 -7.75
C ILE A 279 16.31 11.30 -8.28
N TYR A 280 17.18 10.74 -7.46
CA TYR A 280 18.56 10.46 -7.78
C TYR A 280 18.76 8.97 -8.00
N ASN A 281 19.18 8.60 -9.21
CA ASN A 281 19.39 7.22 -9.61
C ASN A 281 20.75 6.72 -9.08
N ILE A 282 20.70 5.59 -8.40
CA ILE A 282 21.87 4.87 -7.88
C ILE A 282 22.17 3.71 -8.82
N GLU A 283 23.41 3.52 -9.15
CA GLU A 283 23.89 2.36 -9.88
C GLU A 283 25.11 1.77 -9.16
N VAL A 284 25.05 0.47 -8.94
CA VAL A 284 26.16 -0.33 -8.39
C VAL A 284 26.60 -1.31 -9.46
N GLU A 285 27.89 -1.32 -9.75
CA GLU A 285 28.51 -2.31 -10.62
C GLU A 285 29.43 -3.22 -9.77
N ASP A 286 29.34 -4.53 -9.95
CA ASP A 286 30.24 -5.51 -9.34
C ASP A 286 30.56 -6.63 -10.34
N GLY A 287 31.72 -6.54 -10.97
CA GLY A 287 32.11 -7.36 -12.12
C GLY A 287 31.29 -7.01 -13.36
N ASP A 288 30.57 -7.98 -13.88
CA ASP A 288 29.66 -7.87 -15.03
C ASP A 288 28.19 -7.62 -14.63
N ARG A 289 27.91 -7.40 -13.35
CA ARG A 289 26.56 -7.25 -12.82
C ARG A 289 26.32 -5.86 -12.27
N SER A 290 25.07 -5.42 -12.35
CA SER A 290 24.66 -4.14 -11.81
C SER A 290 23.38 -4.26 -10.99
N ALA A 291 23.23 -3.41 -9.98
CA ALA A 291 22.00 -3.22 -9.22
C ALA A 291 21.63 -1.73 -9.20
N HIS A 292 20.34 -1.44 -9.22
CA HIS A 292 19.82 -0.10 -9.27
C HIS A 292 18.98 0.26 -8.04
N GLY A 293 18.96 1.55 -7.74
CA GLY A 293 18.11 2.10 -6.68
C GLY A 293 17.84 3.57 -6.91
N THR A 294 17.06 4.17 -6.02
CA THR A 294 16.79 5.61 -6.07
C THR A 294 16.75 6.22 -4.68
N ILE A 295 17.21 7.46 -4.57
CA ILE A 295 17.01 8.29 -3.38
C ILE A 295 16.14 9.47 -3.77
N ASN A 296 15.09 9.72 -2.98
CA ASN A 296 14.25 10.90 -3.09
C ASN A 296 14.86 12.02 -2.26
N VAL A 297 15.44 13.03 -2.89
CA VAL A 297 15.86 14.26 -2.22
C VAL A 297 14.70 15.25 -2.29
N ARG A 298 14.15 15.58 -1.13
CA ARG A 298 12.95 16.39 -1.01
C ARG A 298 13.23 17.83 -0.58
N GLU A 299 12.33 18.71 -0.91
CA GLU A 299 12.21 20.02 -0.28
C GLU A 299 11.88 19.89 1.22
N PRO A 300 12.08 20.96 2.01
CA PRO A 300 11.53 21.00 3.38
C PRO A 300 10.05 20.64 3.42
N TRP A 301 9.60 20.01 4.51
CA TRP A 301 8.21 19.58 4.66
C TRP A 301 7.22 20.74 4.50
N ARG A 302 7.57 21.91 5.00
CA ARG A 302 6.76 23.11 4.81
C ARG A 302 6.52 23.38 3.32
N LYS A 303 7.58 23.37 2.51
CA LYS A 303 7.47 23.61 1.05
C LYS A 303 6.66 22.52 0.36
N THR A 304 6.87 21.27 0.75
CA THR A 304 6.09 20.12 0.26
C THR A 304 4.58 20.32 0.50
N ILE A 305 4.20 20.76 1.70
CA ILE A 305 2.79 20.96 2.04
C ILE A 305 2.22 22.25 1.43
N GLU A 306 3.01 23.30 1.26
CA GLU A 306 2.58 24.49 0.51
C GLU A 306 2.21 24.14 -0.92
N LEU A 307 3.02 23.33 -1.62
CA LEU A 307 2.72 22.85 -2.97
C LEU A 307 1.48 21.95 -3.02
N ALA A 308 1.32 21.03 -2.07
CA ALA A 308 0.14 20.19 -1.99
C ALA A 308 -1.14 21.01 -1.74
N ARG A 309 -1.05 22.05 -0.92
CA ARG A 309 -2.14 22.98 -0.63
C ARG A 309 -2.52 23.83 -1.85
N GLU A 310 -1.55 24.35 -2.60
CA GLU A 310 -1.78 25.03 -3.86
C GLU A 310 -2.41 24.08 -4.90
N GLY A 311 -1.95 22.85 -4.95
CA GLY A 311 -2.51 21.79 -5.79
C GLY A 311 -4.01 21.59 -5.57
N ALA A 312 -4.51 21.71 -4.34
CA ALA A 312 -5.94 21.61 -4.05
C ALA A 312 -6.79 22.71 -4.74
N LEU A 313 -6.20 23.84 -5.09
CA LEU A 313 -6.87 24.90 -5.87
C LEU A 313 -6.92 24.59 -7.37
N HIS A 314 -5.93 23.89 -7.89
CA HIS A 314 -5.84 23.57 -9.32
C HIS A 314 -6.73 22.40 -9.71
N TYR A 315 -6.91 21.41 -8.81
CA TYR A 315 -7.79 20.28 -9.05
C TYR A 315 -9.23 20.65 -8.71
N LYS A 316 -10.12 20.55 -9.70
CA LYS A 316 -11.53 20.83 -9.49
C LYS A 316 -12.14 19.80 -8.56
N GLN A 317 -12.19 20.16 -7.29
CA GLN A 317 -12.99 19.43 -6.32
C GLN A 317 -14.45 19.50 -6.75
N LYS A 318 -14.99 18.39 -7.20
CA LYS A 318 -16.42 18.33 -7.53
C LYS A 318 -17.17 17.79 -6.33
N ALA A 319 -18.39 18.27 -6.17
CA ALA A 319 -19.37 17.67 -5.31
C ALA A 319 -19.74 16.28 -5.86
N THR A 320 -18.85 15.32 -5.70
CA THR A 320 -19.03 13.96 -6.14
C THR A 320 -19.45 13.08 -4.98
N SER A 321 -19.87 11.86 -5.30
CA SER A 321 -20.16 10.84 -4.31
C SER A 321 -18.91 10.25 -3.64
N HIS A 322 -17.71 10.70 -4.02
CA HIS A 322 -16.46 10.12 -3.55
C HIS A 322 -15.81 10.96 -2.45
N VAL A 323 -15.43 10.29 -1.39
CA VAL A 323 -14.75 10.84 -0.22
C VAL A 323 -13.41 11.49 -0.59
N GLU A 324 -12.75 10.98 -1.59
CA GLU A 324 -11.46 11.41 -2.10
C GLU A 324 -11.48 12.88 -2.53
N SER A 325 -12.64 13.40 -2.91
CA SER A 325 -12.83 14.81 -3.23
C SER A 325 -12.50 15.77 -2.08
N TRP A 326 -12.56 15.29 -0.82
CA TRP A 326 -12.33 16.11 0.37
C TRP A 326 -10.89 16.15 0.84
N TYR A 327 -10.05 15.21 0.46
CA TYR A 327 -8.69 15.09 1.04
C TYR A 327 -7.81 16.32 0.79
N GLY A 328 -7.96 17.00 -0.34
CA GLY A 328 -7.29 18.26 -0.59
C GLY A 328 -7.67 19.36 0.41
N PHE A 329 -8.95 19.42 0.80
CA PHE A 329 -9.41 20.38 1.81
C PHE A 329 -8.91 20.05 3.21
N HIS A 330 -8.86 18.77 3.59
CA HIS A 330 -8.22 18.35 4.84
C HIS A 330 -6.78 18.88 4.93
N THR A 331 -5.97 18.59 3.92
CA THR A 331 -4.57 19.07 3.86
C THR A 331 -4.49 20.57 3.96
N ALA A 332 -5.34 21.28 3.23
CA ALA A 332 -5.32 22.74 3.16
C ALA A 332 -5.71 23.40 4.49
N PHE A 333 -6.77 22.92 5.16
CA PHE A 333 -7.21 23.48 6.45
C PHE A 333 -6.23 23.14 7.58
N LEU A 334 -5.70 21.92 7.61
CA LEU A 334 -4.66 21.54 8.56
C LEU A 334 -3.41 22.41 8.40
N ALA A 335 -2.97 22.64 7.15
CA ALA A 335 -1.81 23.46 6.85
C ALA A 335 -2.01 24.93 7.24
N ALA A 336 -3.22 25.49 7.12
CA ALA A 336 -3.54 26.86 7.52
C ALA A 336 -3.23 27.15 8.99
N ARG A 337 -3.20 26.12 9.86
CA ARG A 337 -2.85 26.25 11.28
C ARG A 337 -1.39 26.63 11.50
N TYR A 338 -0.50 26.31 10.56
CA TYR A 338 0.95 26.52 10.67
C TYR A 338 1.44 27.68 9.81
N PHE A 339 0.88 27.85 8.64
CA PHE A 339 1.26 28.88 7.67
C PHE A 339 0.03 29.41 6.92
N PRO A 340 -0.82 30.21 7.58
CA PRO A 340 -1.99 30.80 6.96
C PRO A 340 -1.60 31.65 5.75
N CYS A 341 -2.42 31.59 4.70
CA CYS A 341 -2.28 32.41 3.51
C CYS A 341 -3.66 32.93 3.11
N GLU A 342 -3.91 34.22 3.35
CA GLU A 342 -5.22 34.86 3.21
C GLU A 342 -5.87 34.56 1.83
N GLU A 343 -5.10 34.67 0.75
CA GLU A 343 -5.63 34.46 -0.61
C GLU A 343 -6.00 33.00 -0.87
N ILE A 344 -5.12 32.06 -0.48
CA ILE A 344 -5.40 30.62 -0.63
C ILE A 344 -6.55 30.21 0.28
N ASP A 345 -6.55 30.67 1.54
CA ASP A 345 -7.57 30.34 2.53
C ASP A 345 -8.95 30.83 2.08
N ARG A 346 -9.03 32.06 1.54
CA ARG A 346 -10.27 32.62 1.00
C ARG A 346 -10.82 31.77 -0.15
N GLN A 347 -9.99 31.46 -1.16
CA GLN A 347 -10.42 30.69 -2.33
C GLN A 347 -10.88 29.26 -1.93
N LEU A 348 -10.15 28.59 -1.03
CA LEU A 348 -10.51 27.27 -0.55
C LEU A 348 -11.82 27.29 0.24
N ASN A 349 -12.01 28.28 1.12
CA ASN A 349 -13.24 28.42 1.91
C ASN A 349 -14.45 28.70 1.01
N GLU A 350 -14.35 29.61 0.04
CA GLU A 350 -15.42 29.88 -0.93
C GLU A 350 -15.82 28.64 -1.71
N ARG A 351 -14.81 27.88 -2.19
CA ARG A 351 -15.05 26.61 -2.90
C ARG A 351 -15.68 25.55 -2.01
N PHE A 352 -15.17 25.41 -0.80
CA PHE A 352 -15.73 24.50 0.20
C PHE A 352 -17.20 24.80 0.51
N ASP A 353 -17.54 26.05 0.79
CA ASP A 353 -18.90 26.44 1.13
C ASP A 353 -19.87 26.17 -0.04
N MET A 354 -19.44 26.43 -1.28
CA MET A 354 -20.22 26.09 -2.48
C MET A 354 -20.51 24.58 -2.59
N ILE A 355 -19.52 23.75 -2.33
CA ILE A 355 -19.67 22.29 -2.37
C ILE A 355 -20.59 21.82 -1.26
N MET A 356 -20.42 22.34 -0.04
CA MET A 356 -21.27 22.02 1.11
C MET A 356 -22.76 22.35 0.84
N GLN A 357 -23.05 23.50 0.22
CA GLN A 357 -24.42 23.87 -0.14
C GLN A 357 -25.04 22.90 -1.17
N ASN A 358 -24.23 22.34 -2.06
CA ASN A 358 -24.69 21.40 -3.06
C ASN A 358 -24.93 19.98 -2.48
N LEU A 359 -24.11 19.58 -1.50
CA LEU A 359 -24.16 18.21 -0.97
C LEU A 359 -25.10 18.05 0.23
N TYR A 360 -25.29 19.11 1.03
CA TYR A 360 -25.99 19.05 2.30
C TYR A 360 -27.14 20.04 2.36
N ASP A 361 -28.20 19.67 3.06
CA ASP A 361 -29.32 20.56 3.33
C ASP A 361 -29.04 21.51 4.53
N GLU A 362 -29.98 22.35 4.84
CA GLU A 362 -29.88 23.35 5.93
C GLU A 362 -29.79 22.70 7.31
N THR A 363 -30.25 21.46 7.44
CA THR A 363 -30.15 20.68 8.69
C THR A 363 -28.82 19.92 8.80
N GLY A 364 -27.93 20.04 7.79
CA GLY A 364 -26.67 19.34 7.75
C GLY A 364 -26.76 17.90 7.21
N ARG A 365 -27.95 17.47 6.73
CA ARG A 365 -28.11 16.13 6.17
C ARG A 365 -27.64 16.07 4.70
N PRO A 366 -27.03 14.94 4.27
CA PRO A 366 -26.69 14.75 2.88
C PRO A 366 -27.93 14.81 1.97
N ARG A 367 -27.87 15.62 0.90
CA ARG A 367 -28.96 15.72 -0.11
C ARG A 367 -28.93 14.55 -1.07
N LYS A 368 -27.70 14.16 -1.49
CA LYS A 368 -27.45 13.04 -2.40
C LYS A 368 -26.42 12.14 -1.76
N TYR A 369 -26.46 10.86 -2.10
CA TYR A 369 -25.49 9.87 -1.59
C TYR A 369 -25.45 9.81 -0.05
N GLU A 370 -26.58 10.08 0.59
CA GLU A 370 -26.76 10.07 2.04
C GLU A 370 -26.43 8.71 2.66
N TRP A 371 -26.49 7.67 1.88
CA TRP A 371 -26.14 6.31 2.27
C TRP A 371 -24.64 6.01 2.23
N ARG A 372 -23.82 6.90 1.65
CA ARG A 372 -22.36 6.72 1.62
C ARG A 372 -21.72 7.18 2.93
N ILE A 373 -21.42 6.21 3.78
CA ILE A 373 -20.81 6.44 5.10
C ILE A 373 -19.41 7.06 4.94
N GLN A 374 -18.66 6.66 3.92
CA GLN A 374 -17.34 7.23 3.61
C GLN A 374 -17.42 8.75 3.47
N ASN A 375 -18.37 9.24 2.66
CA ASN A 375 -18.49 10.68 2.40
C ASN A 375 -18.82 11.44 3.68
N THR A 376 -19.79 10.94 4.45
CA THR A 376 -20.20 11.59 5.71
C THR A 376 -19.07 11.58 6.73
N SER A 377 -18.38 10.45 6.87
CA SER A 377 -17.22 10.32 7.76
C SER A 377 -16.10 11.32 7.41
N SER A 378 -15.72 11.39 6.15
CA SER A 378 -14.69 12.34 5.70
C SER A 378 -15.13 13.80 5.89
N THR A 379 -16.41 14.10 5.61
CA THR A 379 -16.97 15.45 5.82
C THR A 379 -16.93 15.85 7.30
N ILE A 380 -17.23 14.95 8.22
CA ILE A 380 -17.15 15.21 9.67
C ILE A 380 -15.71 15.61 10.03
N GLY A 381 -14.72 14.79 9.65
CA GLY A 381 -13.31 15.08 9.95
C GLY A 381 -12.86 16.41 9.35
N MET A 382 -13.25 16.71 8.12
CA MET A 382 -12.88 17.95 7.45
C MET A 382 -13.52 19.19 8.10
N LEU A 383 -14.78 19.12 8.55
CA LEU A 383 -15.41 20.21 9.29
C LEU A 383 -14.69 20.47 10.63
N VAL A 384 -14.20 19.40 11.28
CA VAL A 384 -13.37 19.51 12.48
C VAL A 384 -12.05 20.22 12.16
N ASP A 385 -11.36 19.84 11.08
CA ASP A 385 -10.11 20.50 10.67
C ASP A 385 -10.32 21.97 10.36
N ARG A 386 -11.40 22.32 9.69
CA ARG A 386 -11.76 23.72 9.40
C ARG A 386 -12.09 24.49 10.68
N TYR A 387 -12.84 23.87 11.61
CA TYR A 387 -13.11 24.48 12.92
C TYR A 387 -11.82 24.75 13.70
N GLU A 388 -10.90 23.79 13.72
CA GLU A 388 -9.62 23.97 14.40
C GLU A 388 -8.72 25.03 13.75
N ALA A 389 -8.82 25.18 12.41
CA ALA A 389 -8.06 26.18 11.67
C ALA A 389 -8.58 27.62 11.87
N TYR A 390 -9.90 27.79 11.86
CA TYR A 390 -10.50 29.14 11.78
C TYR A 390 -11.42 29.48 12.96
N GLY A 391 -11.74 28.55 13.84
CA GLY A 391 -12.57 28.78 15.03
C GLY A 391 -14.07 28.97 14.76
N ASN A 392 -14.54 28.61 13.55
CA ASN A 392 -15.94 28.77 13.17
C ASN A 392 -16.83 27.73 13.88
N LYS A 393 -17.61 28.17 14.87
CA LYS A 393 -18.48 27.29 15.64
C LYS A 393 -19.55 26.57 14.82
N ALA A 394 -19.99 27.16 13.70
CA ALA A 394 -20.99 26.55 12.84
C ALA A 394 -20.44 25.25 12.19
N ASP A 395 -19.13 25.16 11.93
CA ASP A 395 -18.51 23.94 11.42
C ASP A 395 -18.56 22.80 12.45
N LEU A 396 -18.29 23.11 13.73
CA LEU A 396 -18.39 22.11 14.79
C LEU A 396 -19.85 21.68 15.02
N ASP A 397 -20.83 22.61 14.97
CA ASP A 397 -22.25 22.30 15.06
C ASP A 397 -22.68 21.36 13.94
N ARG A 398 -22.23 21.64 12.73
CA ARG A 398 -22.52 20.84 11.54
C ARG A 398 -21.88 19.45 11.61
N ALA A 399 -20.62 19.36 12.04
CA ALA A 399 -19.95 18.11 12.26
C ALA A 399 -20.68 17.22 13.27
N CYS A 400 -21.15 17.81 14.38
CA CYS A 400 -21.95 17.13 15.39
C CYS A 400 -23.28 16.59 14.80
N GLN A 401 -24.01 17.40 14.03
CA GLN A 401 -25.27 17.00 13.39
C GLN A 401 -25.07 15.84 12.40
N LEU A 402 -24.00 15.91 11.57
CA LEU A 402 -23.66 14.84 10.62
C LEU A 402 -23.27 13.55 11.33
N ALA A 403 -22.51 13.65 12.42
CA ALA A 403 -22.12 12.49 13.23
C ALA A 403 -23.33 11.80 13.84
N ASP A 404 -24.23 12.58 14.46
CA ASP A 404 -25.48 12.04 15.02
C ASP A 404 -26.34 11.35 13.97
N TRP A 405 -26.43 11.96 12.78
CA TRP A 405 -27.15 11.35 11.65
C TRP A 405 -26.48 10.05 11.18
N MET A 406 -25.16 10.06 10.96
CA MET A 406 -24.41 8.88 10.53
C MET A 406 -24.52 7.74 11.50
N ILE A 407 -24.40 8.01 12.80
CA ILE A 407 -24.55 7.01 13.87
C ILE A 407 -25.96 6.41 13.86
N ALA A 408 -27.00 7.26 13.83
CA ALA A 408 -28.37 6.81 13.83
C ALA A 408 -28.73 5.99 12.57
N PHE A 409 -28.17 6.35 11.42
CA PHE A 409 -28.42 5.69 10.14
C PHE A 409 -27.69 4.35 10.03
N SER A 410 -26.40 4.28 10.44
CA SER A 410 -25.51 3.20 10.04
C SER A 410 -25.03 2.30 11.18
N GLN A 411 -24.97 2.78 12.45
CA GLN A 411 -24.40 1.97 13.51
C GLN A 411 -25.37 0.87 13.99
N LYS A 412 -24.91 -0.38 13.92
CA LYS A 412 -25.70 -1.57 14.28
C LYS A 412 -25.45 -1.98 15.74
N GLU A 413 -26.22 -2.96 16.22
CA GLU A 413 -26.12 -3.46 17.61
C GLU A 413 -24.73 -3.99 17.95
N ASN A 414 -24.04 -4.64 17.00
CA ASN A 414 -22.66 -5.10 17.15
C ASN A 414 -21.62 -3.98 17.15
N GLY A 415 -22.02 -2.73 16.97
CA GLY A 415 -21.14 -1.56 16.95
C GLY A 415 -20.66 -1.13 15.57
N ALA A 416 -20.71 -2.00 14.57
CA ALA A 416 -20.23 -1.68 13.22
C ALA A 416 -21.05 -0.56 12.55
N TYR A 417 -20.39 0.30 11.80
CA TYR A 417 -21.06 1.17 10.84
C TYR A 417 -21.30 0.36 9.56
N MET A 418 -22.55 0.20 9.18
CA MET A 418 -22.95 -0.66 8.06
C MET A 418 -23.95 0.02 7.14
N ASN A 419 -23.84 -0.26 5.85
CA ASN A 419 -24.89 -0.04 4.89
C ASN A 419 -25.18 -1.36 4.15
N GLY A 420 -26.39 -1.85 4.27
CA GLY A 420 -26.75 -3.18 3.79
C GLY A 420 -25.87 -4.24 4.47
N LYS A 421 -25.12 -5.00 3.68
CA LYS A 421 -24.20 -6.04 4.16
C LYS A 421 -22.76 -5.52 4.33
N THR A 422 -22.43 -4.36 3.80
CA THR A 422 -21.08 -3.81 3.82
C THR A 422 -20.75 -3.21 5.18
N VAL A 423 -19.63 -3.61 5.77
CA VAL A 423 -19.11 -3.12 7.05
C VAL A 423 -18.16 -1.95 6.78
N TYR A 424 -18.68 -0.74 6.81
CA TYR A 424 -17.91 0.47 6.55
C TYR A 424 -16.93 0.85 7.68
N SER A 425 -16.99 0.20 8.83
CA SER A 425 -16.00 0.41 9.90
C SER A 425 -14.57 0.10 9.44
N SER A 426 -14.41 -0.83 8.49
CA SER A 426 -13.10 -1.20 7.93
C SER A 426 -12.81 -0.61 6.55
N VAL A 427 -13.81 -0.16 5.79
CA VAL A 427 -13.64 0.36 4.42
C VAL A 427 -12.98 1.73 4.39
N ILE A 428 -13.22 2.53 5.42
CA ILE A 428 -12.57 3.81 5.71
C ILE A 428 -12.41 3.93 7.22
N TYR A 429 -12.06 5.08 7.74
CA TYR A 429 -11.82 5.30 9.17
C TYR A 429 -12.92 6.15 9.88
N PRO A 430 -14.21 5.74 9.88
CA PRO A 430 -15.26 6.56 10.48
C PRO A 430 -15.05 6.78 11.97
N ALA A 431 -14.51 5.81 12.71
CA ALA A 431 -14.22 5.99 14.12
C ALA A 431 -13.11 7.01 14.38
N LYS A 432 -12.11 7.17 13.48
CA LYS A 432 -11.11 8.25 13.59
C LYS A 432 -11.80 9.62 13.52
N SER A 433 -12.62 9.86 12.51
CA SER A 433 -13.33 11.15 12.34
C SER A 433 -14.24 11.47 13.53
N ILE A 434 -14.92 10.47 14.06
CA ILE A 434 -15.78 10.63 15.26
C ILE A 434 -14.94 10.91 16.53
N LEU A 435 -13.77 10.31 16.68
CA LEU A 435 -12.88 10.59 17.82
C LEU A 435 -12.29 11.99 17.73
N GLU A 436 -11.91 12.47 16.54
CA GLU A 436 -11.43 13.85 16.30
C GLU A 436 -12.53 14.86 16.63
N LEU A 437 -13.78 14.57 16.21
CA LEU A 437 -14.93 15.37 16.60
C LEU A 437 -15.12 15.41 18.12
N ALA A 438 -15.05 14.26 18.79
CA ALA A 438 -15.18 14.20 20.26
C ALA A 438 -14.10 15.02 20.97
N ASP A 439 -12.88 15.08 20.46
CA ASP A 439 -11.81 15.92 20.97
C ASP A 439 -12.10 17.40 20.80
N ALA A 440 -12.57 17.82 19.63
CA ALA A 440 -12.97 19.20 19.34
C ALA A 440 -14.16 19.63 20.23
N GLU A 441 -15.14 18.77 20.40
CA GLU A 441 -16.29 19.00 21.30
C GLU A 441 -15.86 19.13 22.76
N LEU A 442 -14.92 18.29 23.21
CA LEU A 442 -14.39 18.35 24.56
C LEU A 442 -13.65 19.68 24.80
N LYS A 443 -12.80 20.11 23.86
CA LYS A 443 -12.11 21.42 23.88
C LYS A 443 -13.10 22.58 23.90
N ALA A 444 -14.23 22.46 23.17
CA ALA A 444 -15.32 23.44 23.14
C ALA A 444 -16.25 23.39 24.37
N GLY A 445 -16.00 22.50 25.34
CA GLY A 445 -16.82 22.34 26.54
C GLY A 445 -18.08 21.49 26.38
N ARG A 446 -18.28 20.86 25.22
CA ARG A 446 -19.45 20.02 24.87
C ARG A 446 -19.29 18.58 25.41
N LYS A 447 -19.05 18.42 26.69
CA LYS A 447 -18.71 17.14 27.34
C LYS A 447 -19.71 16.01 27.07
N LYS A 448 -21.01 16.34 26.96
CA LYS A 448 -22.07 15.34 26.75
C LYS A 448 -22.02 14.77 25.33
N ASP A 449 -21.80 15.61 24.34
CA ASP A 449 -21.70 15.23 22.94
C ASP A 449 -20.41 14.45 22.71
N ALA A 450 -19.28 14.95 23.20
CA ALA A 450 -18.00 14.25 23.14
C ALA A 450 -18.07 12.83 23.69
N ARG A 451 -18.71 12.64 24.86
CA ARG A 451 -18.86 11.31 25.44
C ARG A 451 -19.75 10.39 24.58
N ARG A 452 -20.82 10.92 23.98
CA ARG A 452 -21.72 10.15 23.11
C ARG A 452 -20.95 9.66 21.85
N HIS A 453 -20.21 10.55 21.22
CA HIS A 453 -19.43 10.26 20.02
C HIS A 453 -18.27 9.29 20.32
N GLU A 454 -17.54 9.50 21.40
CA GLU A 454 -16.48 8.57 21.82
C GLU A 454 -17.02 7.15 22.09
N LEU A 455 -18.21 7.04 22.72
CA LEU A 455 -18.82 5.73 22.93
C LEU A 455 -19.22 5.05 21.64
N SER A 456 -19.72 5.79 20.65
CA SER A 456 -20.03 5.26 19.32
C SER A 456 -18.77 4.76 18.62
N ALA A 457 -17.69 5.55 18.59
CA ALA A 457 -16.41 5.14 18.03
C ALA A 457 -15.85 3.89 18.73
N LYS A 458 -15.91 3.86 20.08
CA LYS A 458 -15.48 2.68 20.84
C LYS A 458 -16.19 1.40 20.41
N ARG A 459 -17.51 1.45 20.24
CA ARG A 459 -18.29 0.26 19.81
C ARG A 459 -17.85 -0.24 18.43
N ALA A 460 -17.56 0.66 17.50
CA ALA A 460 -17.05 0.29 16.18
C ALA A 460 -15.64 -0.32 16.25
N ILE A 461 -14.78 0.23 17.10
CA ILE A 461 -13.42 -0.27 17.33
C ILE A 461 -13.44 -1.63 18.04
N ASP A 462 -14.32 -1.83 19.02
CA ASP A 462 -14.51 -3.14 19.67
C ASP A 462 -14.91 -4.21 18.66
N GLN A 463 -15.74 -3.85 17.68
CA GLN A 463 -16.12 -4.76 16.59
C GLN A 463 -14.92 -5.08 15.67
N LEU A 464 -14.09 -4.10 15.33
CA LEU A 464 -12.87 -4.33 14.55
C LEU A 464 -11.91 -5.27 15.29
N VAL A 465 -11.70 -5.07 16.59
CA VAL A 465 -10.86 -5.94 17.42
C VAL A 465 -11.43 -7.36 17.45
N ALA A 466 -12.74 -7.50 17.56
CA ALA A 466 -13.41 -8.82 17.58
C ALA A 466 -13.30 -9.55 16.23
N SER A 467 -13.10 -8.84 15.13
CA SER A 467 -12.92 -9.42 13.79
C SER A 467 -11.56 -10.11 13.59
N GLN A 468 -10.57 -9.81 14.42
CA GLN A 468 -9.26 -10.47 14.43
C GLN A 468 -8.55 -10.52 13.06
N GLY A 469 -8.75 -9.50 12.21
CA GLY A 469 -8.17 -9.44 10.86
C GLY A 469 -9.11 -9.91 9.74
N ASP A 470 -10.23 -10.54 10.08
CA ASP A 470 -11.28 -10.86 9.11
C ASP A 470 -12.17 -9.64 8.86
N PHE A 471 -11.73 -8.76 7.99
CA PHE A 471 -12.44 -7.53 7.68
C PHE A 471 -13.27 -7.68 6.42
N ASN A 472 -14.57 -7.38 6.55
CA ASN A 472 -15.42 -7.30 5.36
C ASN A 472 -14.97 -6.14 4.47
N THR A 473 -14.91 -6.40 3.18
CA THR A 473 -14.58 -5.42 2.16
C THR A 473 -15.82 -4.87 1.46
N GLU A 474 -15.65 -3.83 0.68
CA GLU A 474 -16.73 -3.25 -0.11
C GLU A 474 -17.15 -4.13 -1.30
N GLY A 475 -16.31 -5.06 -1.70
CA GLY A 475 -16.53 -6.00 -2.78
C GLY A 475 -16.25 -7.43 -2.37
N GLU A 476 -15.84 -8.24 -3.32
CA GLU A 476 -15.47 -9.65 -3.13
C GLU A 476 -13.97 -9.83 -2.96
N ILE A 477 -13.34 -8.80 -2.46
CA ILE A 477 -11.92 -8.69 -2.22
C ILE A 477 -11.66 -9.30 -0.85
N THR A 478 -10.55 -9.96 -0.74
CA THR A 478 -10.14 -10.64 0.47
C THR A 478 -9.14 -9.81 1.25
N TYR A 479 -7.93 -10.27 1.49
CA TYR A 479 -6.92 -9.54 2.23
C TYR A 479 -6.47 -8.30 1.45
N GLU A 480 -6.97 -7.14 1.81
CA GLU A 480 -6.85 -5.91 1.03
C GLU A 480 -6.23 -4.78 1.86
N ASP A 481 -5.33 -4.03 1.24
CA ASP A 481 -4.53 -2.96 1.80
C ASP A 481 -5.35 -1.97 2.64
N GLY A 482 -6.37 -1.37 2.03
CA GLY A 482 -7.14 -0.31 2.68
C GLY A 482 -7.89 -0.79 3.91
N MET A 483 -8.52 -1.96 3.83
CA MET A 483 -9.36 -2.48 4.92
C MET A 483 -8.54 -2.85 6.15
N VAL A 484 -7.39 -3.47 5.94
CA VAL A 484 -6.47 -3.88 7.01
C VAL A 484 -5.86 -2.66 7.67
N SER A 485 -5.32 -1.73 6.87
CA SER A 485 -4.65 -0.55 7.40
C SER A 485 -5.60 0.45 8.05
N CYS A 486 -6.81 0.65 7.50
CA CYS A 486 -7.87 1.46 8.15
C CYS A 486 -8.30 0.91 9.50
N SER A 487 -8.41 -0.41 9.61
CA SER A 487 -8.74 -1.04 10.88
C SER A 487 -7.64 -0.82 11.91
N ALA A 488 -6.39 -1.04 11.54
CA ALA A 488 -5.24 -0.85 12.42
C ALA A 488 -5.13 0.60 12.94
N LEU A 489 -5.26 1.60 12.05
CA LEU A 489 -5.13 3.01 12.47
C LEU A 489 -6.20 3.45 13.47
N GLN A 490 -7.45 3.02 13.30
CA GLN A 490 -8.54 3.39 14.21
C GLN A 490 -8.34 2.77 15.59
N ILE A 491 -7.94 1.49 15.64
CA ILE A 491 -7.63 0.80 16.89
C ILE A 491 -6.45 1.48 17.59
N GLY A 492 -5.39 1.83 16.85
CA GLY A 492 -4.19 2.51 17.38
C GLY A 492 -4.50 3.89 17.95
N LEU A 493 -5.26 4.71 17.25
CA LEU A 493 -5.70 6.00 17.74
C LEU A 493 -6.50 5.86 19.06
N PHE A 494 -7.39 4.89 19.13
CA PHE A 494 -8.17 4.64 20.32
C PHE A 494 -7.31 4.14 21.49
N ALA A 495 -6.29 3.29 21.21
CA ALA A 495 -5.34 2.83 22.22
C ALA A 495 -4.58 4.00 22.87
N LEU A 496 -4.14 4.99 22.06
CA LEU A 496 -3.45 6.19 22.55
C LEU A 496 -4.30 7.03 23.53
N ARG A 497 -5.62 7.01 23.38
CA ARG A 497 -6.57 7.76 24.22
C ARG A 497 -6.83 7.06 25.57
N GLN A 498 -6.47 5.78 25.73
CA GLN A 498 -6.76 5.05 26.96
C GLN A 498 -5.79 5.44 28.06
N LYS A 499 -6.37 5.84 29.23
CA LYS A 499 -5.63 6.09 30.47
C LYS A 499 -5.37 4.80 31.24
N ASP A 500 -6.29 3.84 31.17
CA ASP A 500 -6.13 2.51 31.76
C ASP A 500 -5.09 1.71 30.94
N GLN A 501 -4.01 1.28 31.61
CA GLN A 501 -2.91 0.59 30.97
C GLN A 501 -3.29 -0.79 30.42
N LYS A 502 -4.26 -1.47 31.01
CA LYS A 502 -4.72 -2.77 30.50
C LYS A 502 -5.52 -2.60 29.21
N LEU A 503 -6.43 -1.62 29.20
CA LEU A 503 -7.18 -1.28 27.98
C LEU A 503 -6.25 -0.77 26.88
N ARG A 504 -5.31 0.13 27.23
CA ARG A 504 -4.30 0.62 26.28
C ARG A 504 -3.54 -0.53 25.64
N LYS A 505 -3.06 -1.46 26.45
CA LYS A 505 -2.33 -2.65 25.97
C LYS A 505 -3.21 -3.54 25.11
N HIS A 506 -4.45 -3.79 25.49
CA HIS A 506 -5.40 -4.63 24.74
C HIS A 506 -5.60 -4.14 23.31
N TYR A 507 -5.88 -2.84 23.12
CA TYR A 507 -6.05 -2.26 21.79
C TYR A 507 -4.72 -2.15 21.03
N ALA A 508 -3.63 -1.85 21.74
CA ALA A 508 -2.30 -1.79 21.12
C ALA A 508 -1.87 -3.15 20.58
N ASP A 509 -2.04 -4.23 21.34
CA ASP A 509 -1.71 -5.59 20.91
C ASP A 509 -2.53 -5.97 19.66
N ALA A 510 -3.84 -5.73 19.67
CA ALA A 510 -4.70 -6.00 18.51
C ALA A 510 -4.30 -5.22 17.26
N MET A 511 -4.00 -3.92 17.41
CA MET A 511 -3.48 -3.12 16.29
C MET A 511 -2.16 -3.69 15.76
N MET A 512 -1.23 -4.05 16.65
CA MET A 512 0.10 -4.55 16.26
C MET A 512 0.02 -5.87 15.51
N ASP A 513 -0.88 -6.76 15.90
CA ASP A 513 -1.06 -8.03 15.20
C ASP A 513 -1.57 -7.81 13.77
N ILE A 514 -2.56 -6.92 13.60
CA ILE A 514 -3.08 -6.53 12.30
C ILE A 514 -1.98 -5.86 11.45
N LEU A 515 -1.22 -4.93 12.04
CA LEU A 515 -0.20 -4.16 11.33
C LEU A 515 0.98 -5.05 10.86
N ARG A 516 1.39 -6.02 11.68
CA ARG A 516 2.41 -7.02 11.28
C ARG A 516 1.92 -7.90 10.13
N GLY A 517 0.65 -8.32 10.18
CA GLY A 517 0.04 -9.06 9.07
C GLY A 517 0.04 -8.25 7.76
N HIS A 518 -0.09 -6.93 7.86
CA HIS A 518 -0.08 -6.03 6.72
C HIS A 518 1.31 -5.80 6.09
N ASP A 519 2.39 -6.27 6.71
CA ASP A 519 3.74 -6.18 6.15
C ASP A 519 3.84 -6.84 4.76
N CYS A 520 3.05 -7.88 4.50
CA CYS A 520 3.03 -8.56 3.19
C CYS A 520 2.52 -7.68 2.04
N LEU A 521 1.74 -6.63 2.34
CA LEU A 521 1.24 -5.64 1.38
C LEU A 521 2.07 -4.35 1.36
N THR A 522 3.24 -4.32 2.01
CA THR A 522 4.04 -3.11 2.14
C THR A 522 5.46 -3.32 1.66
N GLN A 523 5.96 -2.42 0.83
CA GLN A 523 7.32 -2.51 0.29
C GLN A 523 8.35 -1.97 1.30
N LEU A 524 8.81 -2.83 2.21
CA LEU A 524 9.69 -2.44 3.31
C LEU A 524 11.19 -2.55 2.99
N ARG A 525 11.56 -3.26 1.92
CA ARG A 525 12.95 -3.61 1.60
C ARG A 525 13.48 -3.07 0.29
N VAL A 526 12.64 -2.48 -0.53
CA VAL A 526 13.07 -1.94 -1.82
C VAL A 526 14.03 -0.75 -1.62
N ALA A 527 15.12 -0.74 -2.39
CA ALA A 527 16.08 0.37 -2.41
C ALA A 527 15.62 1.49 -3.36
N ASP A 528 14.35 1.86 -3.27
CA ASP A 528 13.72 2.85 -4.15
C ASP A 528 12.90 3.84 -3.33
N GLY A 529 13.32 5.11 -3.33
CA GLY A 529 12.67 6.20 -2.60
C GLY A 529 11.29 6.58 -3.13
N ARG A 530 10.89 6.04 -4.28
CA ARG A 530 9.54 6.22 -4.84
C ARG A 530 8.54 5.20 -4.30
N ARG A 531 9.02 4.09 -3.72
CA ARG A 531 8.23 2.89 -3.40
C ARG A 531 8.28 2.50 -1.93
N ARG A 532 9.46 2.63 -1.28
CA ARG A 532 9.68 2.10 0.06
C ARG A 532 8.77 2.75 1.10
N GLY A 533 8.11 1.93 1.89
CA GLY A 533 7.10 2.35 2.86
C GLY A 533 5.69 2.52 2.27
N GLY A 534 5.56 2.51 0.93
CA GLY A 534 4.26 2.50 0.27
C GLY A 534 3.62 1.12 0.30
N THR A 535 2.30 1.09 0.36
CA THR A 535 1.51 -0.13 0.31
C THR A 535 1.12 -0.48 -1.12
N MET A 536 0.76 -1.72 -1.35
CA MET A 536 0.43 -2.25 -2.67
C MET A 536 -1.07 -2.19 -2.90
N ARG A 537 -1.48 -1.53 -3.97
CA ARG A 537 -2.87 -1.48 -4.43
C ARG A 537 -2.97 -2.12 -5.81
N TYR A 538 -3.91 -3.06 -5.98
CA TYR A 538 -4.01 -3.92 -7.14
C TYR A 538 -5.12 -3.55 -8.10
N TRP A 539 -5.83 -2.51 -7.87
CA TRP A 539 -6.95 -2.08 -8.68
C TRP A 539 -7.11 -0.56 -8.56
N GLU A 540 -8.06 -0.03 -9.23
CA GLU A 540 -8.30 1.40 -9.36
C GLU A 540 -7.25 2.09 -10.19
N ALA A 541 -7.66 2.20 -11.36
CA ALA A 541 -7.14 3.16 -12.26
C ALA A 541 -7.97 4.42 -12.15
N GLN A 542 -7.33 5.54 -12.29
CA GLN A 542 -8.06 6.73 -12.68
C GLN A 542 -8.57 6.53 -14.09
N TYR A 543 -9.86 6.67 -14.28
CA TYR A 543 -10.52 6.35 -15.53
C TYR A 543 -10.01 7.10 -16.75
N ASP A 544 -9.41 8.24 -16.54
CA ASP A 544 -8.86 9.09 -17.59
C ASP A 544 -7.35 8.92 -17.78
N VAL A 545 -6.67 8.21 -16.89
CA VAL A 545 -5.25 7.89 -17.06
C VAL A 545 -5.08 6.49 -17.59
N HIS A 546 -5.75 5.53 -16.99
CA HIS A 546 -5.69 4.15 -17.41
C HIS A 546 -6.90 3.37 -16.86
N MET A 547 -7.29 2.37 -17.58
CA MET A 547 -8.44 1.52 -17.27
C MET A 547 -8.07 0.06 -17.43
N LEU A 548 -6.92 -0.32 -16.91
CA LEU A 548 -6.51 -1.70 -16.95
C LEU A 548 -6.86 -2.35 -15.61
N PRO A 549 -7.56 -3.47 -15.61
CA PRO A 549 -7.73 -4.25 -14.42
C PRO A 549 -6.36 -4.71 -13.90
N ASN A 550 -6.25 -4.91 -12.60
CA ASN A 550 -5.07 -5.49 -11.97
C ASN A 550 -3.79 -4.63 -12.05
N MET A 551 -3.96 -3.32 -12.01
CA MET A 551 -2.83 -2.43 -11.84
C MET A 551 -2.24 -2.55 -10.44
N ILE A 552 -0.91 -2.63 -10.37
CA ILE A 552 -0.19 -2.55 -9.11
C ILE A 552 0.44 -1.18 -8.98
N SER A 553 0.11 -0.46 -7.92
CA SER A 553 0.69 0.86 -7.63
C SER A 553 1.18 0.96 -6.19
N SER A 554 2.24 1.73 -5.96
CA SER A 554 2.80 2.03 -4.63
C SER A 554 3.87 3.12 -4.74
N PRO A 555 3.82 4.24 -3.99
CA PRO A 555 2.74 4.60 -3.07
C PRO A 555 1.52 5.17 -3.79
N HIS A 556 0.45 5.34 -3.04
CA HIS A 556 -0.79 6.00 -3.45
C HIS A 556 -1.48 6.57 -2.19
N GLY A 557 -2.63 7.24 -2.33
CA GLY A 557 -3.29 7.91 -1.21
C GLY A 557 -3.59 7.01 -0.01
N TRP A 558 -4.05 5.79 -0.24
CA TRP A 558 -4.39 4.85 0.85
C TRP A 558 -3.18 4.31 1.61
N SER A 559 -1.97 4.43 1.04
CA SER A 559 -0.73 4.14 1.78
C SER A 559 -0.60 4.98 3.07
N ALA A 560 -1.27 6.14 3.13
CA ALA A 560 -1.34 6.97 4.32
C ALA A 560 -1.96 6.24 5.52
N TRP A 561 -2.90 5.34 5.29
CA TRP A 561 -3.60 4.64 6.37
C TRP A 561 -2.65 3.71 7.14
N ARG A 562 -1.77 3.00 6.43
CA ARG A 562 -0.68 2.27 7.09
C ARG A 562 0.29 3.23 7.80
N ALA A 563 0.64 4.35 7.17
CA ALA A 563 1.54 5.32 7.77
C ALA A 563 0.98 5.90 9.09
N TYR A 564 -0.33 6.15 9.19
CA TYR A 564 -0.97 6.47 10.47
C TYR A 564 -0.83 5.34 11.48
N ALA A 565 -1.04 4.09 11.07
CA ALA A 565 -0.93 2.95 11.98
C ALA A 565 0.50 2.78 12.50
N THR A 566 1.53 2.89 11.65
CA THR A 566 2.94 2.84 12.10
C THR A 566 3.30 4.01 13.00
N TYR A 567 2.78 5.20 12.72
CA TYR A 567 2.94 6.38 13.57
C TYR A 567 2.35 6.16 14.98
N TYR A 568 1.12 5.64 15.04
CA TYR A 568 0.49 5.32 16.34
C TYR A 568 1.20 4.17 17.05
N ALA A 569 1.72 3.19 16.32
CA ALA A 569 2.56 2.14 16.87
C ALA A 569 3.82 2.70 17.54
N TYR A 570 4.50 3.66 16.89
CA TYR A 570 5.63 4.36 17.49
C TYR A 570 5.22 5.13 18.76
N LEU A 571 4.12 5.88 18.74
CA LEU A 571 3.64 6.62 19.91
C LEU A 571 3.27 5.70 21.08
N LEU A 572 2.85 4.46 20.81
CA LEU A 572 2.49 3.47 21.82
C LEU A 572 3.72 2.75 22.40
N THR A 573 4.75 2.49 21.59
CA THR A 573 5.90 1.63 21.96
C THR A 573 7.23 2.36 22.12
N GLY A 574 7.41 3.45 21.38
CA GLY A 574 8.71 4.15 21.27
C GLY A 574 9.73 3.41 20.38
N GLU A 575 9.36 2.31 19.73
CA GLU A 575 10.27 1.49 18.92
C GLU A 575 10.68 2.19 17.63
N GLU A 576 11.99 2.21 17.34
CA GLU A 576 12.56 2.84 16.14
C GLU A 576 12.01 2.26 14.83
N ARG A 577 11.70 0.96 14.79
CA ARG A 577 11.15 0.30 13.61
C ARG A 577 9.96 1.04 13.05
N TRP A 578 8.97 1.32 13.89
CA TRP A 578 7.72 1.95 13.49
C TRP A 578 7.92 3.39 13.01
N LEU A 579 8.81 4.12 13.67
CA LEU A 579 9.15 5.49 13.26
C LEU A 579 9.87 5.50 11.91
N ARG A 580 10.78 4.58 11.68
CA ARG A 580 11.47 4.42 10.39
C ARG A 580 10.48 4.12 9.27
N GLU A 581 9.57 3.17 9.47
CA GLU A 581 8.53 2.86 8.48
C GLU A 581 7.62 4.06 8.20
N THR A 582 7.26 4.83 9.24
CA THR A 582 6.51 6.08 9.11
C THR A 582 7.22 7.10 8.22
N PHE A 583 8.54 7.28 8.41
CA PHE A 583 9.30 8.25 7.63
C PHE A 583 9.69 7.73 6.24
N ASP A 584 9.88 6.43 6.04
CA ASP A 584 10.04 5.84 4.72
C ASP A 584 8.76 6.06 3.88
N ALA A 585 7.59 5.86 4.48
CA ALA A 585 6.30 6.17 3.85
C ALA A 585 6.15 7.67 3.51
N ALA A 586 6.40 8.56 4.48
CA ALA A 586 6.35 10.01 4.24
C ALA A 586 7.32 10.44 3.13
N ALA A 587 8.48 9.80 3.02
CA ALA A 587 9.46 10.03 1.97
C ALA A 587 8.94 9.63 0.58
N SER A 588 8.34 8.46 0.46
CA SER A 588 7.73 8.03 -0.81
C SER A 588 6.53 8.91 -1.20
N PHE A 589 5.76 9.40 -0.23
CA PHE A 589 4.67 10.35 -0.45
C PHE A 589 5.16 11.69 -1.00
N ALA A 590 6.28 12.21 -0.48
CA ALA A 590 6.88 13.43 -0.99
C ALA A 590 7.30 13.31 -2.46
N SER A 591 7.62 12.10 -2.94
CA SER A 591 7.95 11.85 -4.33
C SER A 591 6.76 11.97 -5.29
N LEU A 592 5.52 11.99 -4.76
CA LEU A 592 4.31 12.22 -5.54
C LEU A 592 4.11 13.70 -5.92
N ILE A 593 4.98 14.59 -5.43
CA ILE A 593 5.05 15.97 -5.92
C ILE A 593 6.19 16.09 -6.93
N ASP A 594 5.87 16.60 -8.10
CA ASP A 594 6.86 17.12 -9.02
C ASP A 594 7.29 18.51 -8.56
N TYR A 595 8.46 18.62 -7.95
CA TYR A 595 8.94 19.90 -7.40
C TYR A 595 9.28 20.95 -8.46
N GLU A 596 9.47 20.57 -9.71
CA GLU A 596 9.72 21.52 -10.81
C GLU A 596 8.42 22.18 -11.27
N THR A 597 7.35 21.41 -11.38
CA THR A 597 6.08 21.88 -11.94
C THR A 597 5.01 22.13 -10.87
N GLY A 598 5.20 21.66 -9.63
CA GLY A 598 4.21 21.68 -8.56
C GLY A 598 3.05 20.69 -8.77
N LYS A 599 3.11 19.84 -9.80
CA LYS A 599 2.06 18.86 -10.07
C LYS A 599 2.05 17.75 -9.05
N LEU A 600 0.86 17.33 -8.69
CA LEU A 600 0.63 16.12 -7.91
C LEU A 600 0.50 14.92 -8.84
N ARG A 601 1.08 13.80 -8.42
CA ARG A 601 0.97 12.49 -9.07
C ARG A 601 0.08 11.60 -8.23
N TRP A 602 -0.75 10.81 -8.89
CA TRP A 602 -1.69 9.94 -8.19
C TRP A 602 -0.99 8.78 -7.48
N ALA A 603 -0.06 8.12 -8.18
CA ALA A 603 0.67 6.96 -7.68
C ALA A 603 1.95 6.73 -8.48
N PHE A 604 2.79 5.82 -8.00
CA PHE A 604 3.85 5.19 -8.77
C PHE A 604 3.43 3.76 -9.13
N VAL A 605 3.34 3.46 -10.43
CA VAL A 605 3.06 2.12 -10.93
C VAL A 605 4.32 1.29 -10.80
N VAL A 606 4.21 0.13 -10.15
CA VAL A 606 5.31 -0.83 -9.96
C VAL A 606 5.18 -2.08 -10.84
N ASP A 607 4.06 -2.22 -11.55
CA ASP A 607 3.83 -3.31 -12.50
C ASP A 607 4.60 -3.05 -13.80
N PRO A 608 5.62 -3.87 -14.15
CA PRO A 608 6.43 -3.64 -15.35
C PRO A 608 5.68 -3.90 -16.64
N GLN A 609 4.58 -4.63 -16.61
CA GLN A 609 3.79 -5.02 -17.78
C GLN A 609 2.66 -4.04 -18.09
N LEU A 610 2.38 -3.12 -17.18
CA LEU A 610 1.28 -2.20 -17.36
C LEU A 610 1.58 -1.16 -18.44
N GLN A 611 0.63 -0.97 -19.34
CA GLN A 611 0.65 0.13 -20.32
C GLN A 611 -0.25 1.26 -19.81
N VAL A 612 0.38 2.34 -19.38
CA VAL A 612 -0.33 3.52 -18.91
C VAL A 612 -0.66 4.43 -20.07
N ARG A 613 -1.89 4.90 -20.14
CA ARG A 613 -2.36 5.90 -21.08
C ARG A 613 -2.53 7.23 -20.39
N GLN A 614 -1.91 8.25 -20.94
CA GLN A 614 -2.22 9.62 -20.54
C GLN A 614 -3.22 10.25 -21.51
N ILE A 615 -4.26 10.83 -20.95
CA ILE A 615 -5.29 11.51 -21.68
C ILE A 615 -5.04 13.01 -21.57
N ALA A 616 -4.71 13.65 -22.67
CA ALA A 616 -4.42 15.08 -22.70
C ALA A 616 -5.70 15.95 -22.47
N LYS A 617 -6.89 15.41 -22.76
CA LYS A 617 -8.19 16.08 -22.52
C LYS A 617 -9.22 15.03 -22.12
N PRO A 618 -10.14 15.37 -21.21
CA PRO A 618 -11.29 14.51 -20.91
C PRO A 618 -12.07 14.21 -22.19
N ASP A 619 -12.26 12.94 -22.48
CA ASP A 619 -13.10 12.52 -23.56
C ASP A 619 -14.55 12.51 -23.08
N THR A 620 -15.35 13.48 -23.53
CA THR A 620 -16.75 13.59 -23.13
C THR A 620 -17.60 12.42 -23.64
N THR A 621 -17.19 11.77 -24.72
CA THR A 621 -17.82 10.53 -25.21
C THR A 621 -17.58 9.36 -24.25
N PHE A 622 -16.43 9.31 -23.65
CA PHE A 622 -16.09 8.33 -22.64
C PHE A 622 -17.04 8.39 -21.43
N THR A 623 -17.29 9.58 -20.91
CA THR A 623 -18.18 9.79 -19.77
C THR A 623 -19.63 9.46 -20.03
N ALA A 624 -20.11 9.71 -21.25
CA ALA A 624 -21.49 9.43 -21.63
C ALA A 624 -21.77 7.93 -21.82
N ASN A 625 -20.74 7.18 -22.19
CA ASN A 625 -20.86 5.76 -22.53
C ASN A 625 -20.17 4.84 -21.50
N MET A 626 -19.70 5.41 -20.39
CA MET A 626 -19.09 4.59 -19.36
C MET A 626 -20.13 3.67 -18.75
N PRO A 627 -20.04 2.35 -18.95
CA PRO A 627 -20.88 1.44 -18.20
C PRO A 627 -20.56 1.63 -16.72
N SER A 628 -21.57 1.54 -15.90
CA SER A 628 -21.34 1.55 -14.47
C SER A 628 -20.28 0.50 -14.15
N TYR A 629 -19.11 0.99 -13.72
CA TYR A 629 -17.96 0.21 -13.34
C TYR A 629 -17.33 -0.70 -14.42
N GLY A 630 -16.30 -0.21 -15.03
CA GLY A 630 -15.11 -0.93 -15.34
C GLY A 630 -14.99 -1.69 -16.66
N THR A 631 -15.91 -1.62 -17.61
CA THR A 631 -15.53 -2.09 -18.94
C THR A 631 -14.77 -0.98 -19.64
N PRO A 632 -13.50 -1.18 -20.05
CA PRO A 632 -12.79 -0.18 -20.81
C PRO A 632 -13.59 0.17 -22.07
N HIS A 633 -13.93 1.44 -22.25
CA HIS A 633 -14.54 1.87 -23.49
C HIS A 633 -13.51 1.72 -24.62
N PRO A 634 -13.85 1.07 -25.75
CA PRO A 634 -12.88 0.88 -26.83
C PRO A 634 -12.20 2.17 -27.29
N ASP A 635 -12.90 3.29 -27.28
CA ASP A 635 -12.37 4.59 -27.72
C ASP A 635 -11.39 5.21 -26.72
N MET A 636 -11.34 4.76 -25.48
CA MET A 636 -10.30 5.15 -24.55
C MET A 636 -8.91 4.78 -25.03
N TYR A 637 -8.82 3.81 -25.91
CA TYR A 637 -7.58 3.28 -26.40
C TYR A 637 -7.16 3.88 -27.75
N SER A 638 -8.01 4.66 -28.39
CA SER A 638 -7.68 5.33 -29.64
C SER A 638 -6.89 6.62 -29.41
N ASN A 639 -5.85 6.84 -30.19
CA ASN A 639 -5.08 8.10 -30.31
C ASN A 639 -4.28 8.57 -29.07
N ARG A 640 -3.68 7.67 -28.27
CA ARG A 640 -3.00 8.07 -27.05
C ARG A 640 -1.59 7.48 -26.96
N SER A 641 -0.68 8.27 -26.39
CA SER A 641 0.64 7.77 -26.06
C SER A 641 0.57 6.75 -24.95
N PHE A 642 1.28 5.65 -25.13
CA PHE A 642 1.47 4.65 -24.12
C PHE A 642 2.83 4.84 -23.46
N THR A 643 2.87 4.69 -22.16
CA THR A 643 4.09 4.50 -21.42
C THR A 643 4.03 3.16 -20.71
N ILE A 644 5.19 2.55 -20.53
CA ILE A 644 5.31 1.24 -19.88
C ILE A 644 5.42 1.44 -18.38
N GLY A 645 5.05 0.46 -17.60
CA GLY A 645 5.05 0.48 -16.13
C GLY A 645 6.33 0.97 -15.48
N GLU A 646 6.38 0.96 -14.17
CA GLU A 646 7.43 1.57 -13.34
C GLU A 646 7.56 3.08 -13.55
N GLN A 647 6.46 3.78 -13.45
CA GLN A 647 6.38 5.21 -13.68
C GLN A 647 5.35 5.89 -12.80
N TYR A 648 5.46 7.20 -12.68
CA TYR A 648 4.42 8.02 -12.07
C TYR A 648 3.19 8.14 -12.97
N VAL A 649 2.04 8.15 -12.32
CA VAL A 649 0.75 8.46 -12.92
C VAL A 649 0.31 9.82 -12.40
N ASP A 650 0.05 10.77 -13.30
CA ASP A 650 -0.37 12.10 -12.94
C ASP A 650 -1.78 12.11 -12.36
N MET A 651 -2.01 12.99 -11.39
CA MET A 651 -3.34 13.34 -10.94
C MET A 651 -4.10 14.11 -12.01
N ILE A 652 -5.40 13.86 -12.09
CA ILE A 652 -6.25 14.47 -13.10
C ILE A 652 -6.88 15.74 -12.56
N SER A 653 -6.56 16.86 -13.21
CA SER A 653 -7.07 18.18 -12.82
C SER A 653 -8.44 18.53 -13.40
N ASP A 654 -8.82 17.97 -14.53
CA ASP A 654 -9.96 18.42 -15.33
C ASP A 654 -11.07 17.38 -15.54
N TRP A 655 -11.04 16.31 -14.77
CA TRP A 655 -12.04 15.26 -14.88
C TRP A 655 -13.45 15.80 -14.66
N GLN A 656 -14.27 15.69 -15.69
CA GLN A 656 -15.60 16.28 -15.71
C GLN A 656 -16.73 15.29 -15.48
N THR A 657 -16.43 14.04 -15.18
CA THR A 657 -17.47 13.04 -15.00
C THR A 657 -18.18 13.21 -13.67
N ILE A 658 -19.41 12.71 -13.63
CA ILE A 658 -20.18 12.57 -12.41
C ILE A 658 -19.61 11.49 -11.47
N VAL A 659 -18.63 10.70 -11.92
CA VAL A 659 -18.23 9.48 -11.20
C VAL A 659 -17.10 9.71 -10.22
N SER A 660 -16.15 10.53 -10.42
CA SER A 660 -15.20 11.00 -9.40
C SER A 660 -14.01 11.75 -9.98
N SER A 661 -13.48 12.71 -9.25
CA SER A 661 -12.06 13.04 -9.31
C SER A 661 -11.40 12.25 -8.20
N ASP A 662 -10.55 11.33 -8.52
CA ASP A 662 -9.81 10.55 -7.54
C ASP A 662 -8.67 11.40 -6.98
N ASN A 663 -8.95 12.13 -5.92
CA ASN A 663 -8.00 13.01 -5.22
C ASN A 663 -7.42 12.33 -3.97
N ASP A 664 -7.45 11.02 -3.92
CA ASP A 664 -7.01 10.26 -2.75
C ASP A 664 -5.54 10.49 -2.40
N VAL A 665 -4.72 10.90 -3.38
CA VAL A 665 -3.32 11.28 -3.10
C VAL A 665 -3.19 12.36 -2.02
N HIS A 666 -4.16 13.22 -1.87
CA HIS A 666 -4.13 14.23 -0.82
C HIS A 666 -4.17 13.65 0.61
N GLU A 667 -4.57 12.40 0.78
CA GLU A 667 -4.55 11.72 2.08
C GLU A 667 -3.11 11.54 2.60
N VAL A 668 -2.14 11.32 1.72
CA VAL A 668 -0.73 11.24 2.12
C VAL A 668 -0.22 12.59 2.62
N PHE A 669 -0.68 13.70 2.03
CA PHE A 669 -0.28 15.03 2.49
C PHE A 669 -0.99 15.43 3.79
N LYS A 670 -2.25 15.02 3.98
CA LYS A 670 -2.94 15.14 5.27
C LYS A 670 -2.14 14.45 6.36
N PHE A 671 -1.71 13.20 6.12
CA PHE A 671 -0.86 12.46 7.05
C PHE A 671 0.44 13.21 7.37
N ILE A 672 1.13 13.77 6.36
CA ILE A 672 2.37 14.53 6.56
C ILE A 672 2.12 15.73 7.48
N VAL A 673 1.01 16.45 7.33
CA VAL A 673 0.68 17.59 8.22
C VAL A 673 0.45 17.10 9.65
N GLU A 674 -0.28 16.00 9.84
CA GLU A 674 -0.66 15.52 11.17
C GLU A 674 0.50 14.84 11.92
N ALA A 675 1.40 14.16 11.22
CA ALA A 675 2.43 13.32 11.85
C ALA A 675 3.86 13.84 11.70
N VAL A 676 4.15 14.71 10.72
CA VAL A 676 5.53 15.01 10.34
C VAL A 676 5.85 16.50 10.39
N LEU A 677 4.93 17.37 9.92
CA LEU A 677 5.22 18.77 9.60
C LEU A 677 5.73 19.59 10.79
N ASP A 678 5.13 19.43 11.97
CA ASP A 678 5.41 20.21 13.18
C ASP A 678 6.18 19.43 14.26
N LYS A 679 6.66 18.22 13.91
CA LYS A 679 7.23 17.27 14.86
C LYS A 679 8.66 16.87 14.53
N ALA A 680 9.44 16.72 15.58
CA ALA A 680 10.78 16.15 15.58
C ALA A 680 10.81 14.87 16.44
N TYR A 681 11.73 13.95 16.13
CA TYR A 681 11.79 12.67 16.81
C TYR A 681 13.25 12.25 17.04
N ILE A 682 13.53 11.74 18.23
CA ILE A 682 14.79 11.07 18.55
C ILE A 682 14.52 9.72 19.21
N VAL A 683 15.29 8.72 18.83
CA VAL A 683 15.26 7.39 19.45
C VAL A 683 16.69 6.99 19.85
N GLU A 684 16.91 6.67 21.11
CA GLU A 684 18.18 6.18 21.61
C GLU A 684 18.32 4.69 21.27
N ARG A 685 19.41 4.34 20.55
CA ARG A 685 19.76 2.98 20.15
C ARG A 685 20.51 2.24 21.28
N GLU A 686 20.72 0.92 21.11
CA GLU A 686 21.43 0.06 22.06
C GLU A 686 22.89 0.49 22.28
N ASP A 687 23.52 0.99 21.24
CA ASP A 687 24.92 1.47 21.28
C ASP A 687 25.06 2.90 21.82
N GLY A 688 23.97 3.52 22.29
CA GLY A 688 23.94 4.89 22.79
C GLY A 688 23.93 5.97 21.71
N THR A 689 23.88 5.62 20.44
CA THR A 689 23.65 6.56 19.33
C THR A 689 22.18 6.92 19.20
N PHE A 690 21.86 7.92 18.39
CA PHE A 690 20.48 8.40 18.19
C PHE A 690 20.04 8.31 16.74
N SER A 691 18.89 7.74 16.53
CA SER A 691 18.13 7.96 15.30
C SER A 691 17.38 9.28 15.40
N CYS A 692 17.60 10.15 14.43
CA CYS A 692 17.00 11.48 14.38
C CYS A 692 16.12 11.63 13.13
N TYR A 693 14.93 12.20 13.30
CA TYR A 693 14.02 12.53 12.21
C TYR A 693 13.51 13.96 12.43
N ASN A 694 13.61 14.79 11.40
CA ASN A 694 13.29 16.22 11.41
C ASN A 694 14.12 17.04 12.43
N CYS A 695 15.22 16.51 12.89
CA CYS A 695 16.13 17.20 13.82
C CYS A 695 17.53 16.58 13.79
N ARG A 696 18.43 17.26 14.48
CA ARG A 696 19.77 16.72 14.80
C ARG A 696 20.03 16.84 16.30
N VAL A 697 20.79 15.88 16.82
CA VAL A 697 21.22 15.87 18.22
C VAL A 697 22.69 16.29 18.31
N VAL A 698 22.96 17.20 19.23
CA VAL A 698 24.31 17.54 19.69
C VAL A 698 24.41 17.05 21.12
N CYS A 699 25.27 16.05 21.36
CA CYS A 699 25.48 15.50 22.69
C CYS A 699 26.51 16.31 23.47
N ASP A 700 26.16 16.71 24.72
CA ASP A 700 27.07 17.32 25.66
C ASP A 700 26.88 16.60 27.01
N GLY A 701 27.63 15.51 27.22
CA GLY A 701 27.52 14.66 28.41
C GLY A 701 26.11 14.06 28.58
N ASP A 702 25.48 14.32 29.73
CA ASP A 702 24.13 13.85 30.05
C ASP A 702 23.02 14.75 29.51
N GLU A 703 23.35 15.84 28.84
CA GLU A 703 22.43 16.80 28.26
C GLU A 703 22.39 16.65 26.73
N LEU A 704 21.21 16.48 26.20
CA LEU A 704 20.96 16.40 24.76
C LEU A 704 20.41 17.73 24.27
N LYS A 705 21.17 18.43 23.46
CA LYS A 705 20.64 19.59 22.71
C LYS A 705 20.09 19.11 21.38
N VAL A 706 18.78 19.26 21.18
CA VAL A 706 18.08 18.88 19.93
C VAL A 706 17.73 20.15 19.17
N VAL A 707 18.08 20.19 17.89
CA VAL A 707 17.82 21.31 16.99
C VAL A 707 16.91 20.80 15.88
N ALA A 708 15.72 21.40 15.76
CA ALA A 708 14.77 21.09 14.69
C ALA A 708 15.32 21.51 13.31
N ASP A 709 14.95 20.77 12.27
CA ASP A 709 15.34 21.08 10.90
C ASP A 709 14.56 22.25 10.33
N GLU A 710 13.31 22.46 10.78
CA GLU A 710 12.43 23.54 10.30
C GLU A 710 11.76 24.27 11.48
N ALA A 711 11.50 25.57 11.31
CA ALA A 711 11.03 26.46 12.39
C ALA A 711 9.64 26.12 12.96
N GLN A 712 8.76 25.48 12.17
CA GLN A 712 7.43 25.06 12.62
C GLN A 712 7.45 23.80 13.49
N MET A 713 8.57 23.06 13.56
CA MET A 713 8.72 21.87 14.39
C MET A 713 8.87 22.26 15.85
N LYS A 714 7.76 22.29 16.56
CA LYS A 714 7.68 22.72 17.98
C LYS A 714 7.37 21.62 18.96
N THR A 715 7.22 20.37 18.48
CA THR A 715 7.00 19.20 19.34
C THR A 715 8.10 18.16 19.09
N LEU A 716 8.82 17.79 20.15
CA LEU A 716 9.83 16.75 20.12
C LEU A 716 9.33 15.49 20.84
N TYR A 717 9.30 14.38 20.15
CA TYR A 717 9.14 13.06 20.77
C TYR A 717 10.50 12.43 20.99
N ALA A 718 10.83 12.20 22.27
CA ALA A 718 12.11 11.62 22.68
C ALA A 718 11.89 10.23 23.28
N SER A 719 12.29 9.18 22.56
CA SER A 719 12.27 7.79 23.05
C SER A 719 13.66 7.45 23.60
N LEU A 720 13.80 7.47 24.92
CA LEU A 720 15.09 7.33 25.59
C LEU A 720 15.13 6.05 26.43
N LYS A 721 16.29 5.35 26.41
CA LYS A 721 16.62 4.21 27.27
C LYS A 721 17.23 4.65 28.57
N THR A 722 17.94 5.77 28.53
CA THR A 722 18.62 6.35 29.67
C THR A 722 17.97 7.67 30.07
N LYS A 723 18.02 8.02 31.36
CA LYS A 723 17.49 9.30 31.82
C LYS A 723 18.48 10.42 31.44
N ARG A 724 18.07 11.26 30.50
CA ARG A 724 18.84 12.41 30.02
C ARG A 724 18.01 13.68 30.10
N LYS A 725 18.68 14.81 30.27
CA LYS A 725 18.05 16.13 30.12
C LYS A 725 18.03 16.52 28.65
N VAL A 726 16.85 16.80 28.13
CA VAL A 726 16.67 17.20 26.73
C VAL A 726 16.37 18.72 26.66
N GLN A 727 17.18 19.44 25.89
CA GLN A 727 16.94 20.84 25.53
C GLN A 727 16.40 20.92 24.11
N PHE A 728 15.23 21.49 23.94
CA PHE A 728 14.56 21.72 22.65
C PHE A 728 13.75 23.00 22.69
N GLU A 729 13.66 23.72 21.55
CA GLU A 729 12.86 24.93 21.42
C GLU A 729 11.39 24.57 21.14
N GLY A 730 10.68 24.11 22.16
CA GLY A 730 9.29 23.69 22.07
C GLY A 730 8.91 22.71 23.18
N GLU A 731 7.84 21.97 22.96
CA GLU A 731 7.38 20.94 23.87
C GLU A 731 8.21 19.64 23.71
N VAL A 732 8.58 19.01 24.81
CA VAL A 732 9.28 17.72 24.82
C VAL A 732 8.38 16.68 25.45
N ILE A 733 8.04 15.65 24.65
CA ILE A 733 7.28 14.50 25.08
C ILE A 733 8.26 13.32 25.17
N THR A 734 8.52 12.84 26.38
CA THR A 734 9.48 11.75 26.62
C THR A 734 8.76 10.43 26.75
N ASN A 735 9.11 9.47 25.92
CA ASN A 735 8.73 8.06 26.04
C ASN A 735 9.93 7.29 26.62
N THR A 736 9.71 6.55 27.70
CA THR A 736 10.74 5.65 28.21
C THR A 736 10.56 4.29 27.52
N ILE A 737 11.54 3.87 26.74
CA ILE A 737 11.58 2.53 26.14
C ILE A 737 11.96 1.56 27.28
N LYS A 738 11.10 0.55 27.54
CA LYS A 738 11.36 -0.49 28.53
C LYS A 738 12.23 -1.59 27.97
#